data_8453331debacd0bae2ce38962589a7d6
#
_entry.id   8453331debacd0bae2ce38962589a7d6
#
_cell.length_a   1.000
_cell.length_b   1.000
_cell.length_c   1.000
_cell.angle_alpha   90.00
_cell.angle_beta   90.00
_cell.angle_gamma   90.00
#
_symmetry.space_group_name_H-M   'P 1'
#
loop_
_entity.id
_entity.type
_entity.pdbx_description
1 polymer ?
#
loop_
_entity_poly.entity_id
_entity_poly.type
_entity_poly.pdbx_seq_one_letter_code
_entity_poly.pdbx_strand_id
1 'polypeptide(L)'
;MTRILDSIESPEQLRALTTEQMQQLAEEIRREIIEKVSVKGGHLAPNLGVVELTMALHYVFDTPKDLLVWDIGHQAYVHKLLTGRRDRFHTIRQFGGLSGYLRREESPYDVFGASHASTSISAALGLAAARDLRGEQSKVVAIIGDGALTGGMALEAINNAGSLKKNLIVVLNDNEKSISDNVGAIHHYLGKVRQMQTSRSYQRLREMAKGSIEKLPVVGDKAREAAGRAEMSFKNFVLHSKSGMIFEELGFKFFGPFDGHDIPLLLDVFENIKQIEGPVMVQVVTKKGKGWEYAEEDSTKWHGPGAFDYTTGIIKKNAADPPTYTDIFAKTLVNLAEEDTSIVGITAAMAEGTGLKKMHQCLPERYFDVGIAEQHAVTFAAGLAVGGMRPVVAIYSTFMQRAYDQVIHDVCMQDLHVVFAMDRAGIVGEDGPTQHGVFDIAFMRAIPNMKVMAPKDENELRHMLYTALYMDGPVSLRYPRGKGIGVPLDSDLHTLEIGKAELLSPATLELAERQECAILAFGSTVAPSEVAAKELAEEGISVAVVNARWAKPLDEELVIRLAKGTRRLVTIEDHVMAGGFGSAVLELLERRDIHNVDVKVVGCPDKLIEHGAPSILKELYGLSSSHLKDVVREMVRSESKGYELAH
;
A
#
# COMPACT_ATOMS: atom_id res chain seq x y z
N MET A 1 -17.72 13.45 -33.45
CA MET A 1 -18.29 14.24 -32.33
C MET A 1 -17.18 14.46 -31.32
N THR A 2 -17.05 15.65 -30.79
CA THR A 2 -16.09 15.93 -29.71
C THR A 2 -16.57 15.16 -28.47
N ARG A 3 -15.67 14.50 -27.74
CA ARG A 3 -16.02 13.79 -26.51
C ARG A 3 -16.45 14.82 -25.45
N ILE A 4 -17.42 14.47 -24.61
CA ILE A 4 -17.86 15.32 -23.49
C ILE A 4 -16.70 15.50 -22.49
N LEU A 5 -15.94 14.44 -22.22
CA LEU A 5 -14.77 14.48 -21.34
C LEU A 5 -13.76 15.57 -21.73
N ASP A 6 -13.62 15.86 -23.04
CA ASP A 6 -12.69 16.87 -23.52
C ASP A 6 -13.11 18.31 -23.15
N SER A 7 -14.37 18.52 -22.77
CA SER A 7 -14.90 19.82 -22.31
C SER A 7 -14.88 19.98 -20.78
N ILE A 8 -14.52 18.95 -20.02
CA ILE A 8 -14.53 19.00 -18.55
C ILE A 8 -13.14 19.41 -18.03
N GLU A 9 -13.04 20.64 -17.53
CA GLU A 9 -11.84 21.19 -16.89
C GLU A 9 -12.01 21.28 -15.35
N SER A 10 -13.27 21.39 -14.89
CA SER A 10 -13.60 21.45 -13.47
C SER A 10 -14.93 20.75 -13.17
N PRO A 11 -15.16 20.32 -11.92
CA PRO A 11 -16.42 19.68 -11.52
C PRO A 11 -17.68 20.54 -11.74
N GLU A 12 -17.58 21.84 -11.74
CA GLU A 12 -18.70 22.76 -11.97
C GLU A 12 -19.39 22.49 -13.32
N GLN A 13 -18.62 22.09 -14.33
CA GLN A 13 -19.13 21.82 -15.68
C GLN A 13 -20.03 20.59 -15.74
N LEU A 14 -19.94 19.68 -14.77
CA LEU A 14 -20.84 18.53 -14.66
C LEU A 14 -22.29 18.96 -14.46
N ARG A 15 -22.53 20.09 -13.75
CA ARG A 15 -23.87 20.59 -13.43
C ARG A 15 -24.65 21.08 -14.65
N ALA A 16 -23.97 21.33 -15.76
CA ALA A 16 -24.59 21.73 -17.02
C ALA A 16 -25.02 20.55 -17.90
N LEU A 17 -24.63 19.30 -17.53
CA LEU A 17 -24.91 18.12 -18.33
C LEU A 17 -26.28 17.54 -18.04
N THR A 18 -26.95 17.04 -19.09
CA THR A 18 -28.16 16.23 -18.94
C THR A 18 -27.80 14.82 -18.42
N THR A 19 -28.81 14.06 -17.98
CA THR A 19 -28.62 12.69 -17.52
C THR A 19 -27.98 11.82 -18.61
N GLU A 20 -28.43 11.95 -19.85
CA GLU A 20 -27.89 11.21 -21.00
C GLU A 20 -26.42 11.58 -21.26
N GLN A 21 -26.08 12.86 -21.15
CA GLN A 21 -24.71 13.33 -21.27
C GLN A 21 -23.81 12.83 -20.12
N MET A 22 -24.34 12.75 -18.92
CA MET A 22 -23.64 12.17 -17.77
C MET A 22 -23.37 10.66 -18.00
N GLN A 23 -24.31 9.91 -18.55
CA GLN A 23 -24.12 8.50 -18.90
C GLN A 23 -23.04 8.34 -19.98
N GLN A 24 -23.09 9.16 -21.04
CA GLN A 24 -22.07 9.16 -22.07
C GLN A 24 -20.68 9.52 -21.50
N LEU A 25 -20.59 10.53 -20.63
CA LEU A 25 -19.35 10.91 -19.94
C LEU A 25 -18.79 9.75 -19.11
N ALA A 26 -19.64 8.99 -18.42
CA ALA A 26 -19.19 7.82 -17.65
C ALA A 26 -18.52 6.76 -18.53
N GLU A 27 -19.06 6.51 -19.73
CA GLU A 27 -18.45 5.58 -20.69
C GLU A 27 -17.13 6.12 -21.26
N GLU A 28 -17.05 7.42 -21.55
CA GLU A 28 -15.81 8.07 -22.03
C GLU A 28 -14.70 8.02 -20.98
N ILE A 29 -15.03 8.27 -19.70
CA ILE A 29 -14.09 8.15 -18.58
C ILE A 29 -13.55 6.72 -18.44
N ARG A 30 -14.42 5.70 -18.50
CA ARG A 30 -14.01 4.29 -18.44
C ARG A 30 -13.02 3.95 -19.56
N ARG A 31 -13.34 4.35 -20.78
CA ARG A 31 -12.47 4.13 -21.94
C ARG A 31 -11.11 4.80 -21.76
N GLU A 32 -11.09 6.06 -21.33
CA GLU A 32 -9.86 6.81 -21.06
C GLU A 32 -8.98 6.08 -20.03
N ILE A 33 -9.57 5.63 -18.92
CA ILE A 33 -8.85 4.88 -17.87
C ILE A 33 -8.30 3.57 -18.42
N ILE A 34 -9.10 2.77 -19.14
CA ILE A 34 -8.67 1.48 -19.70
C ILE A 34 -7.50 1.70 -20.66
N GLU A 35 -7.62 2.64 -21.61
CA GLU A 35 -6.58 2.92 -22.60
C GLU A 35 -5.27 3.40 -21.96
N LYS A 36 -5.31 4.31 -20.97
CA LYS A 36 -4.08 4.82 -20.34
C LYS A 36 -3.43 3.79 -19.42
N VAL A 37 -4.23 3.09 -18.62
CA VAL A 37 -3.73 2.05 -17.70
C VAL A 37 -3.17 0.85 -18.47
N SER A 38 -3.72 0.50 -19.63
CA SER A 38 -3.22 -0.61 -20.45
C SER A 38 -1.77 -0.48 -20.86
N VAL A 39 -1.28 0.75 -21.02
CA VAL A 39 0.09 1.04 -21.49
C VAL A 39 1.13 0.91 -20.37
N LYS A 40 0.81 1.37 -19.17
CA LYS A 40 1.78 1.52 -18.05
C LYS A 40 1.44 0.70 -16.81
N GLY A 41 0.25 0.13 -16.77
CA GLY A 41 -0.29 -0.45 -15.55
C GLY A 41 -0.88 0.59 -14.61
N GLY A 42 -1.56 0.14 -13.56
CA GLY A 42 -2.19 0.99 -12.56
C GLY A 42 -3.43 0.36 -11.97
N HIS A 43 -4.15 1.09 -11.10
CA HIS A 43 -5.37 0.61 -10.47
C HIS A 43 -6.53 0.70 -11.47
N LEU A 44 -6.97 -0.43 -12.02
CA LEU A 44 -7.98 -0.45 -13.07
C LEU A 44 -9.39 -0.73 -12.54
N ALA A 45 -9.64 -1.95 -12.05
CA ALA A 45 -10.97 -2.37 -11.65
C ALA A 45 -11.60 -1.50 -10.53
N PRO A 46 -10.85 -1.00 -9.52
CA PRO A 46 -11.39 -0.09 -8.53
C PRO A 46 -11.92 1.21 -9.12
N ASN A 47 -11.22 1.78 -10.11
CA ASN A 47 -11.61 3.04 -10.75
C ASN A 47 -12.84 2.87 -11.65
N LEU A 48 -12.92 1.76 -12.40
CA LEU A 48 -14.07 1.46 -13.26
C LEU A 48 -15.36 1.31 -12.45
N GLY A 49 -15.26 0.84 -11.21
CA GLY A 49 -16.40 0.62 -10.32
C GLY A 49 -16.98 1.89 -9.69
N VAL A 50 -16.28 3.02 -9.69
CA VAL A 50 -16.71 4.23 -8.95
C VAL A 50 -16.95 5.45 -9.86
N VAL A 51 -17.12 5.24 -11.15
CA VAL A 51 -17.25 6.35 -12.11
C VAL A 51 -18.49 7.18 -11.79
N GLU A 52 -19.66 6.59 -11.77
CA GLU A 52 -20.93 7.28 -11.50
C GLU A 52 -20.96 7.87 -10.09
N LEU A 53 -20.46 7.14 -9.10
CA LEU A 53 -20.35 7.62 -7.72
C LEU A 53 -19.48 8.89 -7.63
N THR A 54 -18.31 8.90 -8.28
CA THR A 54 -17.41 10.06 -8.28
C THR A 54 -18.04 11.26 -8.99
N MET A 55 -18.68 11.01 -10.13
CA MET A 55 -19.40 12.06 -10.86
C MET A 55 -20.53 12.68 -10.03
N ALA A 56 -21.33 11.84 -9.36
CA ALA A 56 -22.43 12.31 -8.52
C ALA A 56 -21.93 13.12 -7.30
N LEU A 57 -20.84 12.70 -6.68
CA LEU A 57 -20.22 13.44 -5.58
C LEU A 57 -19.76 14.84 -6.05
N HIS A 58 -19.05 14.93 -7.18
CA HIS A 58 -18.62 16.20 -7.73
C HIS A 58 -19.75 17.08 -8.28
N TYR A 59 -20.86 16.49 -8.69
CA TYR A 59 -22.04 17.23 -9.12
C TYR A 59 -22.74 17.92 -7.95
N VAL A 60 -22.94 17.18 -6.83
CA VAL A 60 -23.72 17.63 -5.68
C VAL A 60 -22.90 18.51 -4.73
N PHE A 61 -21.67 18.14 -4.44
CA PHE A 61 -20.80 18.86 -3.52
C PHE A 61 -19.99 19.93 -4.24
N ASP A 62 -19.89 21.11 -3.63
CA ASP A 62 -19.21 22.28 -4.19
C ASP A 62 -17.69 22.21 -3.95
N THR A 63 -17.03 21.26 -4.61
CA THR A 63 -15.59 21.05 -4.48
C THR A 63 -14.78 22.13 -5.22
N PRO A 64 -13.64 22.61 -4.68
CA PRO A 64 -12.95 22.17 -3.47
C PRO A 64 -13.40 22.83 -2.15
N LYS A 65 -14.48 23.62 -2.15
CA LYS A 65 -15.03 24.23 -0.92
C LYS A 65 -15.62 23.17 0.00
N ASP A 66 -16.44 22.26 -0.52
CA ASP A 66 -16.82 21.02 0.14
C ASP A 66 -15.67 20.02 -0.01
N LEU A 67 -15.36 19.28 1.04
CA LEU A 67 -14.15 18.49 1.16
C LEU A 67 -14.44 17.00 0.94
N LEU A 68 -13.85 16.39 -0.11
CA LEU A 68 -13.91 14.96 -0.36
C LEU A 68 -12.63 14.28 0.12
N VAL A 69 -12.74 13.37 1.10
CA VAL A 69 -11.62 12.62 1.68
C VAL A 69 -11.72 11.15 1.25
N TRP A 70 -10.84 10.73 0.37
CA TRP A 70 -10.82 9.39 -0.17
C TRP A 70 -9.99 8.46 0.71
N ASP A 71 -10.53 7.29 1.05
CA ASP A 71 -9.76 6.22 1.69
C ASP A 71 -8.88 5.52 0.64
N ILE A 72 -7.64 5.21 0.98
CA ILE A 72 -6.62 4.65 0.08
C ILE A 72 -6.34 5.56 -1.12
N GLY A 73 -7.35 5.98 -1.88
CA GLY A 73 -7.20 6.82 -3.06
C GLY A 73 -6.78 6.10 -4.35
N HIS A 74 -6.66 4.78 -4.34
CA HIS A 74 -6.39 3.97 -5.53
C HIS A 74 -7.54 4.01 -6.55
N GLN A 75 -8.75 4.36 -6.12
CA GLN A 75 -9.96 4.55 -6.93
C GLN A 75 -10.19 6.00 -7.36
N ALA A 76 -9.20 6.90 -7.22
CA ALA A 76 -9.37 8.32 -7.45
C ALA A 76 -8.95 8.81 -8.85
N TYR A 77 -8.82 7.92 -9.84
CA TYR A 77 -8.48 8.34 -11.21
C TYR A 77 -9.59 9.16 -11.85
N VAL A 78 -10.85 8.78 -11.60
CA VAL A 78 -12.01 9.56 -12.04
C VAL A 78 -11.99 10.98 -11.45
N HIS A 79 -11.70 11.08 -10.15
CA HIS A 79 -11.53 12.36 -9.47
C HIS A 79 -10.43 13.22 -10.14
N LYS A 80 -9.28 12.62 -10.49
CA LYS A 80 -8.21 13.34 -11.20
C LYS A 80 -8.65 13.83 -12.58
N LEU A 81 -9.37 13.00 -13.35
CA LEU A 81 -9.88 13.38 -14.68
C LEU A 81 -10.85 14.54 -14.62
N LEU A 82 -11.73 14.59 -13.61
CA LEU A 82 -12.75 15.62 -13.44
C LEU A 82 -12.23 16.93 -12.81
N THR A 83 -11.01 16.93 -12.29
CA THR A 83 -10.42 18.07 -11.55
C THR A 83 -9.19 18.65 -12.24
N GLY A 84 -9.24 18.79 -13.58
CA GLY A 84 -8.27 19.52 -14.39
C GLY A 84 -6.94 18.78 -14.66
N ARG A 85 -6.87 17.45 -14.43
CA ARG A 85 -5.65 16.66 -14.64
C ARG A 85 -5.72 15.73 -15.85
N ARG A 86 -6.77 15.82 -16.67
CA ARG A 86 -6.99 14.97 -17.84
C ARG A 86 -5.81 15.01 -18.80
N ASP A 87 -5.31 16.18 -19.16
CA ASP A 87 -4.25 16.33 -20.16
C ASP A 87 -2.92 15.69 -19.73
N ARG A 88 -2.70 15.59 -18.41
CA ARG A 88 -1.55 14.94 -17.80
C ARG A 88 -1.81 13.48 -17.40
N PHE A 89 -3.03 12.97 -17.57
CA PHE A 89 -3.40 11.63 -17.08
C PHE A 89 -2.58 10.51 -17.73
N HIS A 90 -2.09 10.70 -18.95
CA HIS A 90 -1.17 9.78 -19.61
C HIS A 90 0.17 9.60 -18.89
N THR A 91 0.53 10.48 -17.93
CA THR A 91 1.77 10.43 -17.13
C THR A 91 1.57 9.74 -15.77
N ILE A 92 0.39 9.17 -15.51
CA ILE A 92 0.07 8.59 -14.20
C ILE A 92 1.08 7.51 -13.81
N ARG A 93 1.56 7.54 -12.55
CA ARG A 93 2.55 6.63 -11.98
C ARG A 93 3.94 6.67 -12.66
N GLN A 94 4.21 7.66 -13.51
CA GLN A 94 5.53 7.84 -14.12
C GLN A 94 6.31 8.91 -13.35
N PHE A 95 7.63 8.76 -13.31
CA PHE A 95 8.51 9.75 -12.67
C PHE A 95 8.26 11.16 -13.23
N GLY A 96 8.06 12.13 -12.34
CA GLY A 96 7.70 13.51 -12.70
C GLY A 96 6.27 13.69 -13.23
N GLY A 97 5.48 12.63 -13.32
CA GLY A 97 4.09 12.64 -13.74
C GLY A 97 3.10 12.71 -12.57
N LEU A 98 1.83 12.33 -12.85
CA LEU A 98 0.79 12.25 -11.83
C LEU A 98 1.01 11.02 -10.93
N SER A 99 0.80 11.20 -9.63
CA SER A 99 0.81 10.11 -8.65
C SER A 99 -0.38 9.15 -8.87
N GLY A 100 -0.17 7.86 -8.59
CA GLY A 100 -1.25 6.87 -8.57
C GLY A 100 -2.25 7.04 -7.42
N TYR A 101 -1.91 7.88 -6.43
CA TYR A 101 -2.73 8.21 -5.27
C TYR A 101 -2.95 9.72 -5.17
N LEU A 102 -3.76 10.16 -4.21
CA LEU A 102 -4.01 11.58 -4.00
C LEU A 102 -2.86 12.25 -3.25
N ARG A 103 -2.48 13.44 -3.71
CA ARG A 103 -1.43 14.26 -3.12
C ARG A 103 -1.85 15.72 -3.09
N ARG A 104 -1.77 16.36 -1.93
CA ARG A 104 -2.16 17.76 -1.74
C ARG A 104 -1.39 18.73 -2.65
N GLU A 105 -0.18 18.38 -3.03
CA GLU A 105 0.67 19.19 -3.90
C GLU A 105 0.24 19.13 -5.38
N GLU A 106 -0.55 18.12 -5.77
CA GLU A 106 -1.01 17.98 -7.16
C GLU A 106 -2.22 18.87 -7.48
N SER A 107 -3.11 19.07 -6.51
CA SER A 107 -4.37 19.76 -6.76
C SER A 107 -5.03 20.27 -5.48
N PRO A 108 -5.70 21.43 -5.50
CA PRO A 108 -6.52 21.91 -4.38
C PRO A 108 -7.72 21.00 -4.07
N TYR A 109 -8.09 20.12 -4.99
CA TYR A 109 -9.16 19.13 -4.80
C TYR A 109 -8.69 17.93 -3.98
N ASP A 110 -7.38 17.70 -3.86
CA ASP A 110 -6.79 16.63 -3.07
C ASP A 110 -6.60 17.10 -1.61
N VAL A 111 -7.69 17.19 -0.86
CA VAL A 111 -7.71 17.80 0.49
C VAL A 111 -6.89 17.03 1.52
N PHE A 112 -6.71 15.74 1.32
CA PHE A 112 -5.91 14.86 2.18
C PHE A 112 -5.14 13.84 1.34
N GLY A 113 -3.85 13.65 1.63
CA GLY A 113 -3.03 12.63 0.99
C GLY A 113 -3.52 11.23 1.40
N ALA A 114 -3.55 10.32 0.45
CA ALA A 114 -4.07 8.97 0.67
C ALA A 114 -3.11 7.90 0.13
N SER A 115 -3.23 6.69 0.60
CA SER A 115 -2.66 5.44 0.09
C SER A 115 -2.84 4.29 1.08
N HIS A 116 -2.63 4.53 2.40
CA HIS A 116 -2.90 3.53 3.42
C HIS A 116 -4.39 3.54 3.79
N ALA A 117 -4.98 2.35 3.95
CA ALA A 117 -6.41 2.19 4.21
C ALA A 117 -6.86 2.69 5.59
N SER A 118 -8.16 2.90 5.74
CA SER A 118 -8.85 3.11 7.02
C SER A 118 -8.61 4.47 7.70
N THR A 119 -8.04 5.46 6.98
CA THR A 119 -7.69 6.77 7.55
C THR A 119 -8.72 7.86 7.24
N SER A 120 -9.57 7.67 6.22
CA SER A 120 -10.43 8.73 5.68
C SER A 120 -11.42 9.28 6.70
N ILE A 121 -12.07 8.42 7.51
CA ILE A 121 -13.08 8.85 8.50
C ILE A 121 -12.42 9.70 9.58
N SER A 122 -11.25 9.28 10.10
CA SER A 122 -10.49 10.07 11.09
C SER A 122 -10.08 11.44 10.55
N ALA A 123 -9.54 11.48 9.33
CA ALA A 123 -9.13 12.72 8.67
C ALA A 123 -10.33 13.64 8.43
N ALA A 124 -11.43 13.10 7.91
CA ALA A 124 -12.66 13.84 7.67
C ALA A 124 -13.30 14.36 8.96
N LEU A 125 -13.27 13.58 10.05
CA LEU A 125 -13.74 14.03 11.37
C LEU A 125 -12.90 15.21 11.88
N GLY A 126 -11.57 15.15 11.73
CA GLY A 126 -10.67 16.25 12.07
C GLY A 126 -10.96 17.51 11.25
N LEU A 127 -11.20 17.37 9.95
CA LEU A 127 -11.58 18.47 9.07
C LEU A 127 -12.94 19.08 9.44
N ALA A 128 -13.93 18.23 9.80
CA ALA A 128 -15.23 18.69 10.26
C ALA A 128 -15.13 19.45 11.59
N ALA A 129 -14.30 18.99 12.51
CA ALA A 129 -14.03 19.69 13.76
C ALA A 129 -13.33 21.04 13.52
N ALA A 130 -12.33 21.09 12.65
CA ALA A 130 -11.64 22.34 12.30
C ALA A 130 -12.57 23.36 11.61
N ARG A 131 -13.43 22.89 10.68
CA ARG A 131 -14.50 23.70 10.07
C ARG A 131 -15.40 24.36 11.11
N ASP A 132 -15.90 23.56 12.07
CA ASP A 132 -16.79 24.05 13.12
C ASP A 132 -16.11 25.08 14.01
N LEU A 133 -14.83 24.84 14.38
CA LEU A 133 -14.04 25.78 15.18
C LEU A 133 -13.79 27.12 14.47
N ARG A 134 -13.75 27.11 13.12
CA ARG A 134 -13.64 28.35 12.32
C ARG A 134 -14.99 28.98 12.00
N GLY A 135 -16.11 28.36 12.38
CA GLY A 135 -17.46 28.84 12.05
C GLY A 135 -17.82 28.71 10.56
N GLU A 136 -17.14 27.86 9.82
CA GLU A 136 -17.38 27.59 8.41
C GLU A 136 -18.52 26.57 8.21
N GLN A 137 -19.07 26.51 6.97
CA GLN A 137 -20.26 25.71 6.66
C GLN A 137 -20.02 24.65 5.57
N SER A 138 -18.77 24.44 5.14
CA SER A 138 -18.45 23.44 4.12
C SER A 138 -18.86 22.03 4.53
N LYS A 139 -19.23 21.21 3.58
CA LYS A 139 -19.51 19.80 3.82
C LYS A 139 -18.21 19.00 3.82
N VAL A 140 -18.15 17.96 4.64
CA VAL A 140 -17.00 17.04 4.69
C VAL A 140 -17.51 15.63 4.44
N VAL A 141 -16.98 14.98 3.41
CA VAL A 141 -17.39 13.67 2.95
C VAL A 141 -16.19 12.73 2.96
N ALA A 142 -16.24 11.65 3.74
CA ALA A 142 -15.29 10.55 3.70
C ALA A 142 -15.82 9.47 2.73
N ILE A 143 -15.00 9.00 1.81
CA ILE A 143 -15.33 7.92 0.89
C ILE A 143 -14.46 6.72 1.26
N ILE A 144 -15.07 5.66 1.77
CA ILE A 144 -14.37 4.46 2.27
C ILE A 144 -14.92 3.19 1.63
N GLY A 145 -14.03 2.27 1.25
CA GLY A 145 -14.42 0.93 0.79
C GLY A 145 -14.77 -0.01 1.95
N ASP A 146 -15.61 -1.00 1.67
CA ASP A 146 -16.02 -2.04 2.62
C ASP A 146 -14.82 -2.83 3.19
N GLY A 147 -13.77 -3.09 2.38
CA GLY A 147 -12.53 -3.69 2.86
C GLY A 147 -11.78 -2.78 3.85
N ALA A 148 -11.66 -1.48 3.55
CA ALA A 148 -10.99 -0.52 4.43
C ALA A 148 -11.76 -0.25 5.73
N LEU A 149 -13.08 -0.47 5.74
CA LEU A 149 -13.91 -0.35 6.93
C LEU A 149 -13.60 -1.43 7.99
N THR A 150 -12.97 -2.54 7.60
CA THR A 150 -12.57 -3.61 8.53
C THR A 150 -11.36 -3.24 9.40
N GLY A 151 -10.62 -2.20 9.06
CA GLY A 151 -9.46 -1.74 9.82
C GLY A 151 -9.82 -1.10 11.15
N GLY A 152 -9.03 -1.36 12.20
CA GLY A 152 -9.28 -0.87 13.55
C GLY A 152 -9.45 0.64 13.61
N MET A 153 -8.60 1.41 12.92
CA MET A 153 -8.68 2.88 12.89
C MET A 153 -10.01 3.39 12.33
N ALA A 154 -10.61 2.73 11.32
CA ALA A 154 -11.92 3.11 10.81
C ALA A 154 -13.02 2.91 11.86
N LEU A 155 -12.96 1.81 12.63
CA LEU A 155 -13.90 1.53 13.73
C LEU A 155 -13.74 2.51 14.89
N GLU A 156 -12.51 2.85 15.25
CA GLU A 156 -12.22 3.89 16.25
C GLU A 156 -12.79 5.24 15.82
N ALA A 157 -12.61 5.60 14.54
CA ALA A 157 -13.13 6.84 13.98
C ALA A 157 -14.67 6.90 13.97
N ILE A 158 -15.34 5.79 13.61
CA ILE A 158 -16.80 5.68 13.66
C ILE A 158 -17.30 5.86 15.10
N ASN A 159 -16.71 5.16 16.05
CA ASN A 159 -17.07 5.27 17.47
C ASN A 159 -16.94 6.72 17.97
N ASN A 160 -15.84 7.39 17.63
CA ASN A 160 -15.59 8.78 18.06
C ASN A 160 -16.51 9.77 17.32
N ALA A 161 -16.74 9.60 16.01
CA ALA A 161 -17.62 10.47 15.21
C ALA A 161 -19.07 10.45 15.72
N GLY A 162 -19.58 9.26 16.09
CA GLY A 162 -20.91 9.13 16.67
C GLY A 162 -21.05 9.83 18.02
N SER A 163 -19.99 9.82 18.83
CA SER A 163 -19.94 10.54 20.11
C SER A 163 -19.89 12.07 19.93
N LEU A 164 -19.04 12.55 19.00
CA LEU A 164 -18.84 13.98 18.74
C LEU A 164 -19.99 14.63 17.97
N LYS A 165 -20.82 13.85 17.29
CA LYS A 165 -22.01 14.28 16.54
C LYS A 165 -21.75 15.43 15.56
N LYS A 166 -20.53 15.48 14.95
CA LYS A 166 -20.19 16.47 13.94
C LYS A 166 -20.93 16.20 12.63
N ASN A 167 -21.18 17.26 11.85
CA ASN A 167 -21.74 17.13 10.52
C ASN A 167 -20.68 16.52 9.59
N LEU A 168 -20.74 15.21 9.42
CA LEU A 168 -19.83 14.38 8.64
C LEU A 168 -20.64 13.38 7.82
N ILE A 169 -20.34 13.28 6.53
CA ILE A 169 -20.93 12.27 5.66
C ILE A 169 -19.88 11.19 5.38
N VAL A 170 -20.22 9.93 5.61
CA VAL A 170 -19.40 8.76 5.26
C VAL A 170 -20.09 8.01 4.15
N VAL A 171 -19.49 7.95 2.98
CA VAL A 171 -19.94 7.15 1.84
C VAL A 171 -19.20 5.82 1.88
N LEU A 172 -19.93 4.77 2.24
CA LEU A 172 -19.44 3.40 2.23
C LEU A 172 -19.65 2.81 0.84
N ASN A 173 -18.56 2.70 0.08
CA ASN A 173 -18.53 2.04 -1.22
C ASN A 173 -18.39 0.52 -1.03
N ASP A 174 -19.49 -0.20 -1.15
CA ASP A 174 -19.58 -1.63 -0.93
C ASP A 174 -19.55 -2.38 -2.27
N ASN A 175 -18.44 -3.09 -2.54
CA ASN A 175 -18.25 -3.89 -3.75
C ASN A 175 -17.81 -5.34 -3.47
N GLU A 176 -17.89 -5.80 -2.22
CA GLU A 176 -17.54 -7.15 -1.74
C GLU A 176 -16.06 -7.52 -1.83
N LYS A 177 -15.22 -6.60 -2.29
CA LYS A 177 -13.84 -6.90 -2.61
C LYS A 177 -12.90 -5.85 -2.00
N SER A 178 -11.88 -6.32 -1.30
CA SER A 178 -10.62 -5.59 -1.12
C SER A 178 -9.71 -5.80 -2.35
N ILE A 179 -8.50 -6.26 -2.21
CA ILE A 179 -7.74 -6.84 -3.34
C ILE A 179 -8.35 -8.20 -3.69
N SER A 180 -8.57 -9.07 -2.70
CA SER A 180 -9.31 -10.34 -2.75
C SER A 180 -10.71 -10.19 -2.15
N ASP A 181 -11.39 -11.30 -1.92
CA ASP A 181 -12.67 -11.32 -1.20
C ASP A 181 -12.48 -10.81 0.22
N ASN A 182 -13.40 -9.99 0.69
CA ASN A 182 -13.34 -9.48 2.05
C ASN A 182 -13.62 -10.60 3.06
N VAL A 183 -12.97 -10.50 4.21
CA VAL A 183 -13.11 -11.44 5.32
C VAL A 183 -13.71 -10.76 6.56
N GLY A 184 -14.21 -11.57 7.49
CA GLY A 184 -14.68 -11.13 8.80
C GLY A 184 -16.17 -10.87 8.91
N ALA A 185 -16.64 -10.70 10.16
CA ALA A 185 -18.06 -10.61 10.49
C ALA A 185 -18.75 -9.34 9.92
N ILE A 186 -18.02 -8.23 9.82
CA ILE A 186 -18.54 -6.97 9.26
C ILE A 186 -18.88 -7.17 7.78
N HIS A 187 -18.05 -7.87 7.02
CA HIS A 187 -18.34 -8.19 5.62
C HIS A 187 -19.63 -9.02 5.49
N HIS A 188 -19.79 -10.06 6.32
CA HIS A 188 -21.02 -10.86 6.34
C HIS A 188 -22.25 -10.05 6.72
N TYR A 189 -22.10 -9.09 7.66
CA TYR A 189 -23.17 -8.18 8.03
C TYR A 189 -23.57 -7.28 6.85
N LEU A 190 -22.63 -6.64 6.18
CA LEU A 190 -22.88 -5.81 4.99
C LEU A 190 -23.50 -6.63 3.86
N GLY A 191 -23.08 -7.88 3.66
CA GLY A 191 -23.69 -8.81 2.71
C GLY A 191 -25.19 -9.05 2.98
N LYS A 192 -25.59 -9.23 4.23
CA LYS A 192 -27.00 -9.35 4.61
C LYS A 192 -27.77 -8.05 4.31
N VAL A 193 -27.16 -6.90 4.56
CA VAL A 193 -27.76 -5.59 4.25
C VAL A 193 -28.02 -5.45 2.75
N ARG A 194 -27.07 -5.86 1.89
CA ARG A 194 -27.25 -5.84 0.42
C ARG A 194 -28.36 -6.77 -0.09
N GLN A 195 -28.46 -7.99 0.46
CA GLN A 195 -29.51 -8.94 0.07
C GLN A 195 -30.91 -8.38 0.27
N MET A 196 -31.09 -7.40 1.16
CA MET A 196 -32.40 -6.73 1.33
C MET A 196 -32.78 -5.90 0.10
N GLN A 197 -31.85 -5.37 -0.69
CA GLN A 197 -32.13 -4.64 -1.95
C GLN A 197 -32.84 -5.51 -2.99
N THR A 198 -32.48 -6.79 -3.04
CA THR A 198 -33.05 -7.75 -4.02
C THR A 198 -34.40 -8.28 -3.61
N SER A 199 -34.87 -7.93 -2.40
CA SER A 199 -36.18 -8.40 -1.94
C SER A 199 -37.31 -7.73 -2.73
N ARG A 200 -38.34 -8.54 -3.13
CA ARG A 200 -39.53 -8.04 -3.84
C ARG A 200 -40.25 -6.90 -3.09
N SER A 201 -40.16 -6.86 -1.79
CA SER A 201 -40.70 -5.79 -0.94
C SER A 201 -39.96 -4.46 -1.13
N TYR A 202 -38.65 -4.48 -1.27
CA TYR A 202 -37.83 -3.29 -1.53
C TYR A 202 -38.09 -2.73 -2.94
N GLN A 203 -38.19 -3.60 -3.95
CA GLN A 203 -38.48 -3.18 -5.33
C GLN A 203 -39.88 -2.56 -5.44
N ARG A 204 -40.89 -3.11 -4.76
CA ARG A 204 -42.24 -2.51 -4.69
C ARG A 204 -42.27 -1.14 -4.02
N LEU A 205 -41.50 -0.94 -2.94
CA LEU A 205 -41.37 0.35 -2.29
C LEU A 205 -40.67 1.38 -3.19
N ARG A 206 -39.64 0.97 -3.94
CA ARG A 206 -38.94 1.81 -4.94
C ARG A 206 -39.88 2.23 -6.08
N GLU A 207 -40.70 1.30 -6.58
CA GLU A 207 -41.71 1.59 -7.63
C GLU A 207 -42.81 2.52 -7.14
N MET A 208 -43.27 2.36 -5.90
CA MET A 208 -44.27 3.28 -5.30
C MET A 208 -43.69 4.68 -5.10
N ALA A 209 -42.41 4.80 -4.69
CA ALA A 209 -41.74 6.10 -4.57
C ALA A 209 -41.54 6.78 -5.93
N LYS A 210 -41.12 6.05 -6.98
CA LYS A 210 -41.02 6.57 -8.35
C LYS A 210 -42.38 6.99 -8.92
N GLY A 211 -43.39 6.18 -8.76
CA GLY A 211 -44.73 6.47 -9.24
C GLY A 211 -45.43 7.66 -8.55
N SER A 212 -44.95 8.06 -7.36
CA SER A 212 -45.44 9.25 -6.66
C SER A 212 -44.79 10.54 -7.17
N ILE A 213 -43.58 10.46 -7.69
CA ILE A 213 -42.82 11.62 -8.25
C ILE A 213 -43.31 11.94 -9.67
N GLU A 214 -43.61 10.92 -10.49
CA GLU A 214 -44.06 11.12 -11.89
C GLU A 214 -45.49 11.68 -12.05
N LYS A 215 -46.30 11.70 -11.00
CA LYS A 215 -47.73 12.13 -11.05
C LYS A 215 -48.02 13.51 -10.47
N LEU A 216 -46.99 14.37 -10.26
CA LEU A 216 -47.22 15.70 -9.70
C LEU A 216 -47.40 16.75 -10.80
N PRO A 217 -48.61 17.39 -10.89
CA PRO A 217 -48.79 18.56 -11.74
C PRO A 217 -48.09 19.77 -11.09
N VAL A 218 -47.22 20.43 -11.87
CA VAL A 218 -46.52 21.64 -11.49
C VAL A 218 -47.54 22.78 -11.48
N VAL A 219 -47.96 23.30 -10.32
CA VAL A 219 -48.31 24.72 -9.99
C VAL A 219 -48.95 24.84 -8.58
N GLY A 220 -48.40 25.74 -7.70
CA GLY A 220 -49.10 26.30 -6.54
C GLY A 220 -48.77 25.65 -5.17
N ASP A 221 -49.40 26.13 -4.08
CA ASP A 221 -49.20 25.68 -2.69
C ASP A 221 -49.33 24.19 -2.45
N LYS A 222 -50.02 23.48 -3.33
CA LYS A 222 -50.09 22.01 -3.36
C LYS A 222 -48.75 21.34 -3.72
N ALA A 223 -47.84 22.05 -4.40
CA ALA A 223 -46.51 21.53 -4.70
C ALA A 223 -45.62 21.53 -3.44
N ARG A 224 -45.81 22.49 -2.52
CA ARG A 224 -45.15 22.49 -1.20
C ARG A 224 -45.63 21.36 -0.30
N GLU A 225 -46.92 21.08 -0.32
CA GLU A 225 -47.51 19.95 0.44
C GLU A 225 -47.12 18.59 -0.15
N ALA A 226 -46.94 18.51 -1.46
CA ALA A 226 -46.51 17.30 -2.15
C ALA A 226 -44.99 17.07 -1.98
N ALA A 227 -44.17 18.13 -1.97
CA ALA A 227 -42.79 18.07 -1.60
C ALA A 227 -42.63 17.63 -0.13
N GLY A 228 -43.44 18.16 0.78
CA GLY A 228 -43.47 17.72 2.18
C GLY A 228 -43.91 16.26 2.35
N ARG A 229 -44.82 15.77 1.51
CA ARG A 229 -45.23 14.35 1.51
C ARG A 229 -44.19 13.44 0.87
N ALA A 230 -43.50 13.87 -0.16
CA ALA A 230 -42.35 13.17 -0.75
C ALA A 230 -41.16 13.10 0.23
N GLU A 231 -40.90 14.20 0.95
CA GLU A 231 -39.94 14.26 2.03
C GLU A 231 -40.33 13.32 3.20
N MET A 232 -41.59 13.26 3.56
CA MET A 232 -42.11 12.39 4.60
C MET A 232 -42.13 10.91 4.15
N SER A 233 -42.40 10.62 2.87
CA SER A 233 -42.27 9.29 2.28
C SER A 233 -40.83 8.84 2.19
N PHE A 234 -39.90 9.73 1.84
CA PHE A 234 -38.47 9.48 1.85
C PHE A 234 -37.95 9.26 3.28
N LYS A 235 -38.36 10.11 4.24
CA LYS A 235 -38.06 9.90 5.68
C LYS A 235 -38.61 8.58 6.20
N ASN A 236 -39.84 8.20 5.87
CA ASN A 236 -40.43 6.94 6.29
C ASN A 236 -39.79 5.72 5.60
N PHE A 237 -39.39 5.84 4.35
CA PHE A 237 -38.63 4.82 3.61
C PHE A 237 -37.26 4.57 4.25
N VAL A 238 -36.59 5.65 4.68
CA VAL A 238 -35.28 5.66 5.28
C VAL A 238 -35.33 5.17 6.74
N LEU A 239 -36.35 5.54 7.50
CA LEU A 239 -36.47 5.22 8.92
C LEU A 239 -36.84 3.75 9.24
N HIS A 240 -37.17 2.92 8.24
CA HIS A 240 -37.57 1.53 8.47
C HIS A 240 -36.59 0.47 7.98
N SER A 241 -35.38 0.87 7.58
CA SER A 241 -34.33 -0.09 7.25
C SER A 241 -33.63 -0.55 8.53
N LYS A 242 -34.05 -1.73 9.06
CA LYS A 242 -33.34 -2.42 10.17
C LYS A 242 -31.90 -2.85 9.80
N SER A 243 -31.41 -2.44 8.64
CA SER A 243 -30.15 -2.93 8.05
C SER A 243 -28.89 -2.22 8.54
N GLY A 244 -29.01 -1.00 9.08
CA GLY A 244 -27.88 -0.20 9.58
C GLY A 244 -27.70 -0.23 11.11
N MET A 245 -28.34 -1.14 11.84
CA MET A 245 -28.42 -1.12 13.31
C MET A 245 -27.07 -0.88 14.00
N ILE A 246 -26.00 -1.51 13.55
CA ILE A 246 -24.68 -1.33 14.20
C ILE A 246 -24.18 0.12 14.08
N PHE A 247 -24.39 0.79 12.95
CA PHE A 247 -23.97 2.18 12.76
C PHE A 247 -24.92 3.16 13.47
N GLU A 248 -26.21 2.83 13.55
CA GLU A 248 -27.22 3.62 14.28
C GLU A 248 -26.94 3.60 15.79
N GLU A 249 -26.64 2.44 16.34
CA GLU A 249 -26.22 2.30 17.76
C GLU A 249 -24.91 3.05 18.04
N LEU A 250 -24.04 3.16 17.06
CA LEU A 250 -22.82 3.99 17.15
C LEU A 250 -23.09 5.49 16.89
N GLY A 251 -24.35 5.90 16.73
CA GLY A 251 -24.76 7.31 16.65
C GLY A 251 -24.80 7.90 15.24
N PHE A 252 -24.65 7.10 14.18
CA PHE A 252 -24.82 7.54 12.79
C PHE A 252 -26.28 7.44 12.35
N LYS A 253 -26.68 8.31 11.42
CA LYS A 253 -27.89 8.09 10.62
C LYS A 253 -27.48 7.25 9.41
N PHE A 254 -28.02 6.04 9.27
CA PHE A 254 -27.65 5.12 8.20
C PHE A 254 -28.66 5.16 7.06
N PHE A 255 -28.15 5.19 5.81
CA PHE A 255 -28.95 5.22 4.58
C PHE A 255 -28.41 4.23 3.56
N GLY A 256 -29.30 3.56 2.88
CA GLY A 256 -28.95 2.59 1.84
C GLY A 256 -29.36 1.16 2.19
N PRO A 257 -28.90 0.21 1.41
CA PRO A 257 -27.95 0.32 0.29
C PRO A 257 -28.58 0.92 -0.99
N PHE A 258 -27.81 1.75 -1.72
CA PHE A 258 -28.22 2.35 -3.00
C PHE A 258 -27.36 1.81 -4.16
N ASP A 259 -27.95 1.77 -5.38
CA ASP A 259 -27.23 1.40 -6.59
C ASP A 259 -26.22 2.50 -6.97
N GLY A 260 -24.93 2.18 -6.92
CA GLY A 260 -23.83 3.10 -7.20
C GLY A 260 -23.61 3.41 -8.70
N HIS A 261 -24.41 2.80 -9.58
CA HIS A 261 -24.37 3.02 -11.02
C HIS A 261 -25.62 3.75 -11.57
N ASP A 262 -26.59 4.06 -10.70
CA ASP A 262 -27.80 4.83 -11.04
C ASP A 262 -27.53 6.33 -10.74
N ILE A 263 -27.04 7.08 -11.75
CA ILE A 263 -26.71 8.51 -11.59
C ILE A 263 -27.89 9.32 -11.06
N PRO A 264 -29.11 9.28 -11.63
CA PRO A 264 -30.25 10.03 -11.09
C PRO A 264 -30.51 9.73 -9.61
N LEU A 265 -30.48 8.45 -9.22
CA LEU A 265 -30.66 8.05 -7.83
C LEU A 265 -29.58 8.63 -6.92
N LEU A 266 -28.31 8.58 -7.33
CA LEU A 266 -27.20 9.11 -6.53
C LEU A 266 -27.29 10.63 -6.34
N LEU A 267 -27.69 11.37 -7.38
CA LEU A 267 -27.90 12.81 -7.29
C LEU A 267 -28.99 13.15 -6.26
N ASP A 268 -30.15 12.48 -6.34
CA ASP A 268 -31.26 12.67 -5.39
C ASP A 268 -30.85 12.31 -3.96
N VAL A 269 -30.16 11.19 -3.79
CA VAL A 269 -29.69 10.72 -2.47
C VAL A 269 -28.72 11.73 -1.84
N PHE A 270 -27.69 12.17 -2.58
CA PHE A 270 -26.69 13.07 -2.01
C PHE A 270 -27.22 14.49 -1.78
N GLU A 271 -28.12 15.02 -2.62
CA GLU A 271 -28.78 16.31 -2.38
C GLU A 271 -29.60 16.29 -1.08
N ASN A 272 -30.32 15.20 -0.80
CA ASN A 272 -31.07 15.05 0.43
C ASN A 272 -30.16 14.89 1.66
N ILE A 273 -29.12 14.04 1.55
CA ILE A 273 -28.17 13.75 2.64
C ILE A 273 -27.36 14.98 3.01
N LYS A 274 -27.00 15.81 2.05
CA LYS A 274 -26.30 17.09 2.23
C LYS A 274 -26.99 18.01 3.24
N GLN A 275 -28.31 17.89 3.43
CA GLN A 275 -29.11 18.71 4.34
C GLN A 275 -29.23 18.11 5.75
N ILE A 276 -28.76 16.89 5.96
CA ILE A 276 -28.92 16.19 7.25
C ILE A 276 -27.82 16.61 8.21
N GLU A 277 -28.22 16.98 9.44
CA GLU A 277 -27.30 17.30 10.53
C GLU A 277 -26.81 16.06 11.27
N GLY A 278 -25.60 16.13 11.84
CA GLY A 278 -24.93 15.05 12.54
C GLY A 278 -24.21 14.07 11.61
N PRO A 279 -23.63 13.00 12.14
CA PRO A 279 -22.90 12.02 11.34
C PRO A 279 -23.87 11.14 10.55
N VAL A 280 -23.60 11.01 9.27
CA VAL A 280 -24.39 10.23 8.31
C VAL A 280 -23.52 9.18 7.67
N MET A 281 -24.01 7.94 7.53
CA MET A 281 -23.39 6.90 6.73
C MET A 281 -24.33 6.48 5.58
N VAL A 282 -23.78 6.48 4.38
CA VAL A 282 -24.48 6.12 3.14
C VAL A 282 -23.83 4.91 2.52
N GLN A 283 -24.52 3.78 2.47
CA GLN A 283 -24.02 2.60 1.76
C GLN A 283 -24.43 2.68 0.28
N VAL A 284 -23.40 2.63 -0.58
CA VAL A 284 -23.54 2.62 -2.04
C VAL A 284 -22.92 1.33 -2.56
N VAL A 285 -23.71 0.54 -3.28
CA VAL A 285 -23.27 -0.74 -3.85
C VAL A 285 -22.76 -0.53 -5.26
N THR A 286 -21.51 -0.91 -5.50
CA THR A 286 -20.88 -0.80 -6.81
C THR A 286 -20.36 -2.14 -7.31
N LYS A 287 -20.09 -2.24 -8.62
CA LYS A 287 -19.46 -3.40 -9.22
C LYS A 287 -18.02 -3.06 -9.63
N LYS A 288 -17.06 -3.66 -8.96
CA LYS A 288 -15.63 -3.49 -9.28
C LYS A 288 -15.34 -3.98 -10.70
N GLY A 289 -14.69 -3.17 -11.52
CA GLY A 289 -14.43 -3.47 -12.94
C GLY A 289 -15.56 -3.14 -13.92
N LYS A 290 -16.63 -2.46 -13.48
CA LYS A 290 -17.84 -2.12 -14.26
C LYS A 290 -17.52 -1.56 -15.65
N GLY A 291 -18.18 -2.13 -16.68
CA GLY A 291 -18.09 -1.67 -18.06
C GLY A 291 -16.90 -2.23 -18.84
N TRP A 292 -16.14 -3.17 -18.27
CA TRP A 292 -15.10 -3.92 -18.98
C TRP A 292 -15.14 -5.40 -18.56
N GLU A 293 -15.57 -6.26 -19.47
CA GLU A 293 -15.90 -7.68 -19.22
C GLU A 293 -14.80 -8.42 -18.46
N TYR A 294 -13.55 -8.30 -18.90
CA TYR A 294 -12.41 -8.96 -18.24
C TYR A 294 -12.24 -8.57 -16.77
N ALA A 295 -12.49 -7.29 -16.43
CA ALA A 295 -12.37 -6.82 -15.06
C ALA A 295 -13.61 -7.14 -14.22
N GLU A 296 -14.78 -7.29 -14.84
CA GLU A 296 -15.99 -7.75 -14.18
C GLU A 296 -15.92 -9.25 -13.82
N GLU A 297 -15.27 -10.06 -14.67
CA GLU A 297 -15.08 -11.50 -14.46
C GLU A 297 -14.03 -11.78 -13.37
N ASP A 298 -12.89 -11.09 -13.38
CA ASP A 298 -11.82 -11.26 -12.40
C ASP A 298 -11.27 -9.91 -11.92
N SER A 299 -12.02 -9.28 -11.03
CA SER A 299 -11.63 -7.98 -10.48
C SER A 299 -10.36 -8.01 -9.60
N THR A 300 -9.95 -9.17 -9.14
CA THR A 300 -8.71 -9.40 -8.38
C THR A 300 -7.50 -9.28 -9.29
N LYS A 301 -7.49 -10.02 -10.40
CA LYS A 301 -6.46 -9.93 -11.44
C LYS A 301 -6.30 -8.49 -11.97
N TRP A 302 -7.43 -7.80 -12.11
CA TRP A 302 -7.50 -6.45 -12.68
C TRP A 302 -7.50 -5.33 -11.63
N HIS A 303 -7.21 -5.65 -10.37
CA HIS A 303 -7.07 -4.63 -9.33
C HIS A 303 -5.96 -3.63 -9.65
N GLY A 304 -4.74 -4.16 -9.94
CA GLY A 304 -3.55 -3.37 -10.25
C GLY A 304 -2.67 -4.06 -11.29
N PRO A 305 -3.16 -4.23 -12.55
CA PRO A 305 -2.39 -4.91 -13.59
C PRO A 305 -1.16 -4.11 -13.99
N GLY A 306 -0.13 -4.83 -14.47
CA GLY A 306 0.92 -4.26 -15.31
C GLY A 306 0.38 -3.86 -16.69
N ALA A 307 1.27 -3.58 -17.64
CA ALA A 307 0.86 -3.31 -19.03
C ALA A 307 0.15 -4.53 -19.67
N PHE A 308 -0.92 -4.27 -20.42
CA PHE A 308 -1.75 -5.30 -21.04
C PHE A 308 -2.34 -4.83 -22.38
N ASP A 309 -2.82 -5.76 -23.17
CA ASP A 309 -3.62 -5.47 -24.36
C ASP A 309 -5.09 -5.34 -23.95
N TYR A 310 -5.66 -4.15 -24.06
CA TYR A 310 -7.03 -3.90 -23.61
C TYR A 310 -8.11 -4.52 -24.49
N THR A 311 -7.77 -4.94 -25.71
CA THR A 311 -8.71 -5.60 -26.64
C THR A 311 -8.83 -7.10 -26.38
N THR A 312 -7.75 -7.72 -25.90
CA THR A 312 -7.68 -9.18 -25.65
C THR A 312 -7.62 -9.56 -24.18
N GLY A 313 -7.39 -8.61 -23.28
CA GLY A 313 -7.21 -8.87 -21.84
C GLY A 313 -5.93 -9.66 -21.53
N ILE A 314 -4.95 -9.67 -22.43
CA ILE A 314 -3.68 -10.39 -22.24
C ILE A 314 -2.65 -9.49 -21.56
N ILE A 315 -2.19 -9.90 -20.38
CA ILE A 315 -1.05 -9.27 -19.70
C ILE A 315 0.23 -9.84 -20.31
N LYS A 316 1.10 -8.97 -20.80
CA LYS A 316 2.38 -9.36 -21.40
C LYS A 316 3.30 -9.93 -20.32
N LYS A 317 3.57 -11.22 -20.38
CA LYS A 317 4.61 -11.88 -19.56
C LYS A 317 5.73 -12.35 -20.49
N ASN A 318 6.97 -12.15 -20.08
CA ASN A 318 8.11 -12.76 -20.77
C ASN A 318 8.40 -14.12 -20.10
N ALA A 319 8.28 -15.21 -20.85
CA ALA A 319 8.49 -16.57 -20.33
C ALA A 319 9.95 -16.82 -19.86
N ALA A 320 10.89 -16.00 -20.29
CA ALA A 320 12.30 -16.08 -19.89
C ALA A 320 12.61 -15.34 -18.58
N ASP A 321 11.62 -14.66 -17.99
CA ASP A 321 11.84 -13.92 -16.75
C ASP A 321 12.07 -14.89 -15.56
N PRO A 322 13.02 -14.58 -14.65
CA PRO A 322 13.17 -15.29 -13.39
C PRO A 322 11.89 -15.21 -12.54
N PRO A 323 11.67 -16.17 -11.61
CA PRO A 323 10.57 -16.10 -10.67
C PRO A 323 10.68 -14.85 -9.79
N THR A 324 9.56 -14.36 -9.28
CA THR A 324 9.56 -13.25 -8.34
C THR A 324 10.00 -13.70 -6.95
N TYR A 325 10.54 -12.78 -6.14
CA TYR A 325 10.82 -13.07 -4.72
C TYR A 325 9.59 -13.59 -3.98
N THR A 326 8.42 -13.01 -4.27
CA THR A 326 7.12 -13.46 -3.71
C THR A 326 6.80 -14.92 -4.09
N ASP A 327 7.05 -15.32 -5.36
CA ASP A 327 6.81 -16.70 -5.80
C ASP A 327 7.75 -17.69 -5.12
N ILE A 328 9.04 -17.33 -4.97
CA ILE A 328 10.04 -18.12 -4.26
C ILE A 328 9.69 -18.26 -2.78
N PHE A 329 9.34 -17.14 -2.12
CA PHE A 329 8.88 -17.15 -0.73
C PHE A 329 7.68 -18.08 -0.55
N ALA A 330 6.64 -17.90 -1.36
CA ALA A 330 5.40 -18.67 -1.25
C ALA A 330 5.63 -20.18 -1.46
N LYS A 331 6.43 -20.55 -2.48
CA LYS A 331 6.76 -21.94 -2.77
C LYS A 331 7.56 -22.57 -1.62
N THR A 332 8.55 -21.85 -1.13
CA THR A 332 9.41 -22.35 -0.04
C THR A 332 8.62 -22.52 1.26
N LEU A 333 7.76 -21.53 1.60
CA LEU A 333 6.93 -21.59 2.80
C LEU A 333 5.96 -22.79 2.77
N VAL A 334 5.30 -23.02 1.62
CA VAL A 334 4.37 -24.15 1.47
C VAL A 334 5.11 -25.47 1.62
N ASN A 335 6.25 -25.65 0.95
CA ASN A 335 7.04 -26.88 1.06
C ASN A 335 7.45 -27.17 2.52
N LEU A 336 7.94 -26.14 3.24
CA LEU A 336 8.30 -26.27 4.65
C LEU A 336 7.09 -26.56 5.55
N ALA A 337 5.94 -25.94 5.25
CA ALA A 337 4.73 -26.19 6.01
C ALA A 337 4.10 -27.57 5.73
N GLU A 338 4.36 -28.19 4.58
CA GLU A 338 3.99 -29.59 4.32
C GLU A 338 4.78 -30.57 5.21
N GLU A 339 6.04 -30.23 5.50
CA GLU A 339 6.93 -31.02 6.35
C GLU A 339 6.74 -30.76 7.85
N ASP A 340 6.50 -29.49 8.24
CA ASP A 340 6.31 -29.06 9.63
C ASP A 340 4.90 -28.48 9.85
N THR A 341 4.07 -29.25 10.55
CA THR A 341 2.67 -28.89 10.82
C THR A 341 2.50 -27.71 11.78
N SER A 342 3.55 -27.28 12.46
CA SER A 342 3.52 -26.12 13.34
C SER A 342 3.54 -24.77 12.57
N ILE A 343 3.96 -24.78 11.31
CA ILE A 343 4.07 -23.57 10.49
C ILE A 343 2.69 -23.10 10.04
N VAL A 344 2.37 -21.83 10.32
CA VAL A 344 1.13 -21.16 9.91
C VAL A 344 1.43 -19.82 9.23
N GLY A 345 0.62 -19.47 8.21
CA GLY A 345 0.76 -18.22 7.46
C GLY A 345 -0.35 -17.24 7.79
N ILE A 346 0.01 -15.98 8.02
CA ILE A 346 -0.92 -14.90 8.34
C ILE A 346 -0.70 -13.75 7.37
N THR A 347 -1.78 -13.20 6.82
CA THR A 347 -1.73 -11.98 5.99
C THR A 347 -2.86 -11.02 6.36
N ALA A 348 -2.71 -9.75 5.96
CA ALA A 348 -3.70 -8.70 6.17
C ALA A 348 -4.29 -8.24 4.83
N ALA A 349 -5.29 -8.97 4.29
CA ALA A 349 -5.96 -8.74 3.01
C ALA A 349 -5.03 -8.73 1.78
N MET A 350 -3.85 -9.38 1.88
CA MET A 350 -2.81 -9.31 0.84
C MET A 350 -2.37 -10.69 0.35
N ALA A 351 -3.27 -11.69 0.34
CA ALA A 351 -2.97 -13.07 -0.01
C ALA A 351 -2.24 -13.23 -1.36
N GLU A 352 -2.69 -12.52 -2.40
CA GLU A 352 -2.05 -12.50 -3.71
C GLU A 352 -0.67 -11.84 -3.65
N GLY A 353 -0.62 -10.66 -3.05
CA GLY A 353 0.56 -9.81 -3.04
C GLY A 353 1.72 -10.37 -2.22
N THR A 354 1.45 -11.14 -1.17
CA THR A 354 2.45 -11.82 -0.34
C THR A 354 2.70 -13.27 -0.76
N GLY A 355 1.93 -13.79 -1.74
CA GLY A 355 2.02 -15.18 -2.19
C GLY A 355 1.32 -16.20 -1.28
N LEU A 356 0.74 -15.80 -0.13
CA LEU A 356 0.05 -16.68 0.80
C LEU A 356 -1.23 -17.31 0.24
N LYS A 357 -1.74 -16.83 -0.90
CA LYS A 357 -2.79 -17.53 -1.66
C LYS A 357 -2.42 -18.98 -1.94
N LYS A 358 -1.15 -19.26 -2.21
CA LYS A 358 -0.67 -20.63 -2.44
C LYS A 358 -0.83 -21.49 -1.19
N MET A 359 -0.51 -20.95 -0.03
CA MET A 359 -0.74 -21.65 1.26
C MET A 359 -2.24 -21.86 1.51
N HIS A 360 -3.08 -20.88 1.22
CA HIS A 360 -4.55 -21.02 1.30
C HIS A 360 -5.07 -22.20 0.43
N GLN A 361 -4.50 -22.37 -0.76
CA GLN A 361 -4.89 -23.43 -1.69
C GLN A 361 -4.43 -24.83 -1.25
N CYS A 362 -3.23 -24.95 -0.66
CA CYS A 362 -2.64 -26.22 -0.28
C CYS A 362 -2.97 -26.62 1.18
N LEU A 363 -3.00 -25.65 2.09
CA LEU A 363 -3.09 -25.84 3.55
C LEU A 363 -4.07 -24.82 4.17
N PRO A 364 -5.37 -24.85 3.80
CA PRO A 364 -6.33 -23.81 4.16
C PRO A 364 -6.52 -23.66 5.68
N GLU A 365 -6.39 -24.74 6.46
CA GLU A 365 -6.53 -24.74 7.92
C GLU A 365 -5.34 -24.06 8.65
N ARG A 366 -4.24 -23.81 7.95
CA ARG A 366 -3.03 -23.14 8.47
C ARG A 366 -2.77 -21.79 7.83
N TYR A 367 -3.77 -21.27 7.12
CA TYR A 367 -3.77 -19.96 6.52
C TYR A 367 -4.79 -19.05 7.21
N PHE A 368 -4.37 -17.83 7.58
CA PHE A 368 -5.23 -16.83 8.19
C PHE A 368 -5.13 -15.50 7.44
N ASP A 369 -6.26 -15.04 6.92
CA ASP A 369 -6.42 -13.66 6.45
C ASP A 369 -7.23 -12.89 7.48
N VAL A 370 -6.65 -11.85 8.04
CA VAL A 370 -7.28 -11.06 9.11
C VAL A 370 -8.00 -9.81 8.61
N GLY A 371 -8.09 -9.61 7.28
CA GLY A 371 -8.54 -8.36 6.69
C GLY A 371 -7.47 -7.28 6.78
N ILE A 372 -7.85 -6.01 6.53
CA ILE A 372 -6.88 -4.89 6.65
C ILE A 372 -6.69 -4.54 8.13
N ALA A 373 -6.00 -5.42 8.87
CA ALA A 373 -5.84 -5.34 10.31
C ALA A 373 -4.45 -5.84 10.76
N GLU A 374 -3.41 -5.10 10.39
CA GLU A 374 -2.01 -5.47 10.64
C GLU A 374 -1.71 -5.62 12.13
N GLN A 375 -2.26 -4.74 13.00
CA GLN A 375 -2.11 -4.84 14.45
C GLN A 375 -2.63 -6.17 14.97
N HIS A 376 -3.84 -6.55 14.53
CA HIS A 376 -4.44 -7.83 14.89
C HIS A 376 -3.61 -9.02 14.39
N ALA A 377 -3.07 -8.94 13.16
CA ALA A 377 -2.21 -9.98 12.61
C ALA A 377 -1.03 -10.30 13.51
N VAL A 378 -0.35 -9.27 14.03
CA VAL A 378 0.85 -9.45 14.88
C VAL A 378 0.47 -9.99 16.27
N THR A 379 -0.53 -9.45 16.93
CA THR A 379 -0.99 -9.96 18.25
C THR A 379 -1.56 -11.38 18.13
N PHE A 380 -2.27 -11.67 17.04
CA PHE A 380 -2.75 -13.04 16.75
C PHE A 380 -1.59 -14.02 16.55
N ALA A 381 -0.54 -13.61 15.82
CA ALA A 381 0.68 -14.39 15.68
C ALA A 381 1.36 -14.65 17.03
N ALA A 382 1.44 -13.65 17.91
CA ALA A 382 1.97 -13.83 19.26
C ALA A 382 1.19 -14.90 20.03
N GLY A 383 -0.15 -14.88 19.96
CA GLY A 383 -0.99 -15.92 20.57
C GLY A 383 -0.74 -17.31 20.01
N LEU A 384 -0.56 -17.45 18.68
CA LEU A 384 -0.22 -18.71 18.04
C LEU A 384 1.17 -19.21 18.47
N ALA A 385 2.15 -18.33 18.61
CA ALA A 385 3.50 -18.68 19.06
C ALA A 385 3.48 -19.18 20.52
N VAL A 386 2.73 -18.54 21.42
CA VAL A 386 2.49 -19.04 22.78
C VAL A 386 1.82 -20.41 22.78
N GLY A 387 0.94 -20.65 21.81
CA GLY A 387 0.29 -21.94 21.58
C GLY A 387 1.19 -23.01 20.95
N GLY A 388 2.48 -22.73 20.73
CA GLY A 388 3.47 -23.68 20.18
C GLY A 388 3.52 -23.76 18.66
N MET A 389 2.87 -22.82 17.94
CA MET A 389 2.95 -22.71 16.48
C MET A 389 4.14 -21.84 16.04
N ARG A 390 4.51 -21.95 14.78
CA ARG A 390 5.54 -21.13 14.11
C ARG A 390 4.88 -20.18 13.11
N PRO A 391 4.35 -19.03 13.56
CA PRO A 391 3.64 -18.10 12.70
C PRO A 391 4.59 -17.30 11.80
N VAL A 392 4.21 -17.21 10.51
CA VAL A 392 4.83 -16.35 9.51
C VAL A 392 3.83 -15.25 9.15
N VAL A 393 4.13 -14.02 9.56
CA VAL A 393 3.32 -12.84 9.29
C VAL A 393 3.83 -12.20 8.00
N ALA A 394 3.14 -12.44 6.89
CA ALA A 394 3.51 -11.91 5.58
C ALA A 394 2.72 -10.62 5.29
N ILE A 395 3.38 -9.49 5.45
CA ILE A 395 2.83 -8.14 5.28
C ILE A 395 3.86 -7.30 4.53
N TYR A 396 3.41 -6.34 3.71
CA TYR A 396 4.34 -5.41 3.05
C TYR A 396 5.10 -4.57 4.06
N SER A 397 6.37 -4.30 3.77
CA SER A 397 7.25 -3.52 4.64
C SER A 397 6.60 -2.21 5.10
N THR A 398 6.04 -1.43 4.17
CA THR A 398 5.37 -0.16 4.50
C THR A 398 4.12 -0.34 5.39
N PHE A 399 3.38 -1.45 5.27
CA PHE A 399 2.17 -1.69 6.07
C PHE A 399 2.49 -2.25 7.46
N MET A 400 3.66 -2.88 7.64
CA MET A 400 4.12 -3.34 8.96
C MET A 400 4.28 -2.17 9.96
N GLN A 401 4.44 -0.94 9.49
CA GLN A 401 4.47 0.26 10.34
C GLN A 401 3.23 0.39 11.24
N ARG A 402 2.05 -0.11 10.79
CA ARG A 402 0.82 -0.06 11.59
C ARG A 402 0.85 -0.96 12.81
N ALA A 403 1.65 -1.99 12.80
CA ALA A 403 1.74 -2.97 13.87
C ALA A 403 3.01 -2.80 14.73
N TYR A 404 3.67 -1.64 14.67
CA TYR A 404 4.95 -1.42 15.34
C TYR A 404 4.86 -1.61 16.85
N ASP A 405 3.81 -1.10 17.50
CA ASP A 405 3.55 -1.31 18.93
C ASP A 405 3.41 -2.81 19.26
N GLN A 406 2.63 -3.56 18.46
CA GLN A 406 2.38 -4.98 18.69
C GLN A 406 3.65 -5.82 18.48
N VAL A 407 4.53 -5.42 17.53
CA VAL A 407 5.84 -6.04 17.37
C VAL A 407 6.68 -5.87 18.64
N ILE A 408 6.70 -4.67 19.22
CA ILE A 408 7.45 -4.39 20.45
C ILE A 408 6.82 -5.12 21.63
N HIS A 409 5.54 -4.82 21.93
CA HIS A 409 4.88 -5.19 23.16
C HIS A 409 4.47 -6.66 23.20
N ASP A 410 3.82 -7.15 22.11
CA ASP A 410 3.20 -8.46 22.13
C ASP A 410 4.18 -9.57 21.73
N VAL A 411 5.21 -9.25 20.93
CA VAL A 411 6.15 -10.25 20.42
C VAL A 411 7.54 -10.11 21.04
N CYS A 412 8.21 -8.96 20.87
CA CYS A 412 9.63 -8.85 21.23
C CYS A 412 9.88 -8.79 22.74
N MET A 413 9.00 -8.13 23.53
CA MET A 413 9.12 -8.12 24.99
C MET A 413 8.99 -9.53 25.62
N GLN A 414 8.27 -10.42 24.96
CA GLN A 414 8.06 -11.79 25.39
C GLN A 414 9.01 -12.79 24.69
N ASP A 415 9.90 -12.30 23.82
CA ASP A 415 10.83 -13.08 23.00
C ASP A 415 10.16 -14.23 22.24
N LEU A 416 8.95 -13.99 21.71
CA LEU A 416 8.16 -14.99 21.02
C LEU A 416 8.69 -15.25 19.61
N HIS A 417 8.71 -16.52 19.21
CA HIS A 417 9.11 -16.91 17.87
C HIS A 417 8.04 -16.54 16.84
N VAL A 418 8.19 -15.39 16.20
CA VAL A 418 7.36 -14.91 15.08
C VAL A 418 8.27 -14.49 13.94
N VAL A 419 7.99 -14.99 12.73
CA VAL A 419 8.68 -14.59 11.50
C VAL A 419 7.90 -13.48 10.82
N PHE A 420 8.47 -12.29 10.72
CA PHE A 420 7.93 -11.16 9.97
C PHE A 420 8.50 -11.19 8.55
N ALA A 421 7.75 -11.75 7.59
CA ALA A 421 8.11 -11.79 6.18
C ALA A 421 7.65 -10.48 5.51
N MET A 422 8.56 -9.52 5.42
CA MET A 422 8.26 -8.19 4.89
C MET A 422 8.54 -8.11 3.39
N ASP A 423 7.51 -8.34 2.60
CA ASP A 423 7.54 -8.16 1.14
C ASP A 423 7.57 -6.66 0.78
N ARG A 424 8.03 -6.31 -0.40
CA ARG A 424 8.15 -4.92 -0.89
C ARG A 424 9.08 -4.06 -0.04
N ALA A 425 10.15 -4.61 0.50
CA ALA A 425 11.21 -3.83 1.13
C ALA A 425 11.99 -3.01 0.10
N GLY A 426 12.50 -1.86 0.52
CA GLY A 426 13.24 -0.94 -0.34
C GLY A 426 12.36 -0.14 -1.29
N ILE A 427 12.96 0.30 -2.40
CA ILE A 427 12.28 1.10 -3.43
C ILE A 427 11.38 0.19 -4.28
N VAL A 428 10.06 0.39 -4.21
CA VAL A 428 9.07 -0.44 -4.92
C VAL A 428 8.56 0.16 -6.24
N GLY A 429 8.71 1.47 -6.44
CA GLY A 429 8.51 2.08 -7.77
C GLY A 429 7.28 2.97 -7.91
N GLU A 430 6.39 2.60 -8.81
CA GLU A 430 5.37 3.47 -9.40
C GLU A 430 4.27 3.92 -8.41
N ASP A 431 4.12 3.23 -7.29
CA ASP A 431 3.13 3.57 -6.25
C ASP A 431 3.61 4.66 -5.28
N GLY A 432 4.91 4.96 -5.31
CA GLY A 432 5.48 6.17 -4.72
C GLY A 432 5.72 6.13 -3.21
N PRO A 433 5.82 7.31 -2.58
CA PRO A 433 6.39 7.51 -1.24
C PRO A 433 5.70 6.73 -0.13
N THR A 434 4.43 6.44 -0.29
CA THR A 434 3.63 5.72 0.70
C THR A 434 3.74 4.20 0.61
N GLN A 435 4.34 3.70 -0.48
CA GLN A 435 4.48 2.26 -0.74
C GLN A 435 5.92 1.76 -0.64
N HIS A 436 6.92 2.66 -0.63
CA HIS A 436 8.32 2.27 -0.45
C HIS A 436 8.55 1.69 0.94
N GLY A 437 9.19 0.53 1.00
CA GLY A 437 9.59 -0.13 2.24
C GLY A 437 10.98 0.31 2.69
N VAL A 438 11.16 1.60 2.95
CA VAL A 438 12.49 2.19 3.22
C VAL A 438 12.71 2.60 4.67
N PHE A 439 11.83 2.18 5.59
CA PHE A 439 11.93 2.52 7.02
C PHE A 439 12.05 1.29 7.93
N ASP A 440 11.88 0.10 7.39
CA ASP A 440 11.73 -1.15 8.13
C ASP A 440 13.00 -1.58 8.89
N ILE A 441 14.19 -1.38 8.33
CA ILE A 441 15.43 -1.68 9.04
C ILE A 441 15.52 -0.82 10.30
N ALA A 442 15.27 0.49 10.19
CA ALA A 442 15.40 1.42 11.29
C ALA A 442 14.45 1.08 12.46
N PHE A 443 13.16 0.85 12.19
CA PHE A 443 12.22 0.57 13.26
C PHE A 443 12.34 -0.85 13.81
N MET A 444 12.73 -1.86 13.00
CA MET A 444 12.92 -3.22 13.48
C MET A 444 14.24 -3.40 14.27
N ARG A 445 15.37 -2.82 13.79
CA ARG A 445 16.64 -2.99 14.51
C ARG A 445 16.69 -2.28 15.87
N ALA A 446 15.87 -1.25 16.08
CA ALA A 446 15.78 -0.55 17.36
C ALA A 446 15.18 -1.42 18.49
N ILE A 447 14.42 -2.48 18.15
CA ILE A 447 13.70 -3.28 19.13
C ILE A 447 14.63 -4.36 19.72
N PRO A 448 14.74 -4.49 21.07
CA PRO A 448 15.43 -5.61 21.69
C PRO A 448 14.87 -6.98 21.24
N ASN A 449 15.69 -8.01 21.26
CA ASN A 449 15.39 -9.38 20.82
C ASN A 449 15.13 -9.56 19.31
N MET A 450 14.70 -8.53 18.59
CA MET A 450 14.46 -8.59 17.14
C MET A 450 15.76 -8.87 16.38
N LYS A 451 15.71 -9.83 15.45
CA LYS A 451 16.77 -10.11 14.48
C LYS A 451 16.33 -9.58 13.12
N VAL A 452 17.24 -8.97 12.34
CA VAL A 452 16.90 -8.32 11.05
C VAL A 452 17.84 -8.82 9.97
N MET A 453 17.27 -9.44 8.92
CA MET A 453 18.03 -9.98 7.80
C MET A 453 17.41 -9.65 6.43
N ALA A 454 18.25 -9.64 5.40
CA ALA A 454 17.85 -9.43 4.02
C ALA A 454 18.69 -10.30 3.06
N PRO A 455 18.05 -11.05 2.14
CA PRO A 455 18.75 -11.90 1.19
C PRO A 455 19.35 -11.07 0.03
N LYS A 456 20.51 -11.49 -0.46
CA LYS A 456 21.14 -10.93 -1.67
C LYS A 456 20.41 -11.33 -2.95
N ASP A 457 19.81 -12.52 -2.97
CA ASP A 457 19.14 -13.12 -4.11
C ASP A 457 17.99 -14.06 -3.69
N GLU A 458 17.30 -14.63 -4.67
CA GLU A 458 16.16 -15.53 -4.45
C GLU A 458 16.54 -16.88 -3.86
N ASN A 459 17.77 -17.36 -4.04
CA ASN A 459 18.24 -18.60 -3.41
C ASN A 459 18.53 -18.38 -1.92
N GLU A 460 19.20 -17.28 -1.58
CA GLU A 460 19.46 -16.93 -0.18
C GLU A 460 18.16 -16.64 0.58
N LEU A 461 17.10 -16.10 -0.08
CA LEU A 461 15.77 -15.95 0.52
C LEU A 461 15.23 -17.29 1.05
N ARG A 462 15.43 -18.39 0.33
CA ARG A 462 14.99 -19.73 0.76
C ARG A 462 15.72 -20.18 2.03
N HIS A 463 17.03 -20.02 2.07
CA HIS A 463 17.86 -20.36 3.23
C HIS A 463 17.53 -19.47 4.43
N MET A 464 17.29 -18.18 4.21
CA MET A 464 16.89 -17.23 5.25
C MET A 464 15.52 -17.57 5.83
N LEU A 465 14.53 -17.93 4.99
CA LEU A 465 13.22 -18.38 5.48
C LEU A 465 13.32 -19.66 6.30
N TYR A 466 14.13 -20.63 5.83
CA TYR A 466 14.41 -21.83 6.58
C TYR A 466 15.08 -21.52 7.93
N THR A 467 16.10 -20.67 7.92
CA THR A 467 16.78 -20.20 9.14
C THR A 467 15.80 -19.51 10.09
N ALA A 468 14.95 -18.60 9.58
CA ALA A 468 13.98 -17.86 10.35
C ALA A 468 12.96 -18.76 11.07
N LEU A 469 12.55 -19.86 10.45
CA LEU A 469 11.59 -20.80 11.01
C LEU A 469 12.17 -21.68 12.13
N TYR A 470 13.50 -21.91 12.14
CA TYR A 470 14.13 -22.82 13.08
C TYR A 470 15.12 -22.17 14.06
N MET A 471 15.22 -20.83 14.03
CA MET A 471 15.96 -20.08 15.05
C MET A 471 15.02 -19.64 16.20
N ASP A 472 15.58 -19.30 17.35
CA ASP A 472 14.80 -18.80 18.49
C ASP A 472 14.46 -17.31 18.38
N GLY A 473 13.33 -16.93 18.97
CA GLY A 473 12.86 -15.54 19.13
C GLY A 473 12.39 -14.88 17.82
N PRO A 474 12.04 -13.57 17.86
CA PRO A 474 11.46 -12.87 16.73
C PRO A 474 12.48 -12.53 15.66
N VAL A 475 12.06 -12.61 14.39
CA VAL A 475 12.92 -12.33 13.26
C VAL A 475 12.18 -11.60 12.14
N SER A 476 12.80 -10.57 11.59
CA SER A 476 12.36 -9.82 10.43
C SER A 476 13.18 -10.25 9.21
N LEU A 477 12.52 -10.84 8.22
CA LEU A 477 13.05 -11.20 6.91
C LEU A 477 12.46 -10.24 5.88
N ARG A 478 13.27 -9.32 5.36
CA ARG A 478 12.84 -8.34 4.35
C ARG A 478 13.36 -8.71 2.96
N TYR A 479 12.52 -8.59 1.94
CA TYR A 479 12.89 -8.86 0.55
C TYR A 479 12.17 -7.92 -0.43
N PRO A 480 12.79 -7.65 -1.62
CA PRO A 480 12.28 -6.63 -2.54
C PRO A 480 11.08 -7.12 -3.35
N ARG A 481 10.33 -6.18 -3.91
CA ARG A 481 9.34 -6.42 -4.96
C ARG A 481 10.04 -6.78 -6.27
N GLY A 482 9.48 -7.73 -7.01
CA GLY A 482 9.86 -8.00 -8.39
C GLY A 482 10.56 -9.33 -8.59
N LYS A 483 11.24 -9.45 -9.74
CA LYS A 483 11.91 -10.67 -10.17
C LYS A 483 13.21 -10.86 -9.41
N GLY A 484 13.58 -12.12 -9.17
CA GLY A 484 14.93 -12.50 -8.78
C GLY A 484 15.94 -12.13 -9.86
N ILE A 485 17.22 -12.30 -9.56
CA ILE A 485 18.32 -12.07 -10.50
C ILE A 485 18.59 -13.29 -11.42
N GLY A 486 17.95 -14.41 -11.14
CA GLY A 486 18.04 -15.62 -11.96
C GLY A 486 19.16 -16.59 -11.55
N VAL A 487 19.50 -16.62 -10.25
CA VAL A 487 20.51 -17.56 -9.75
C VAL A 487 19.97 -18.99 -9.70
N PRO A 488 20.82 -20.01 -9.85
CA PRO A 488 20.45 -21.40 -9.58
C PRO A 488 19.96 -21.58 -8.15
N LEU A 489 18.89 -22.36 -7.98
CA LEU A 489 18.37 -22.69 -6.66
C LEU A 489 18.99 -24.00 -6.17
N ASP A 490 19.47 -24.02 -4.92
CA ASP A 490 20.02 -25.21 -4.30
C ASP A 490 18.93 -26.30 -4.15
N SER A 491 19.33 -27.57 -4.21
CA SER A 491 18.41 -28.70 -3.96
C SER A 491 17.93 -28.72 -2.51
N ASP A 492 18.86 -28.52 -1.59
CA ASP A 492 18.64 -28.64 -0.16
C ASP A 492 18.68 -27.28 0.54
N LEU A 493 17.86 -27.14 1.58
CA LEU A 493 17.89 -25.98 2.44
C LEU A 493 18.85 -26.20 3.61
N HIS A 494 19.54 -25.13 4.00
CA HIS A 494 20.40 -25.12 5.17
C HIS A 494 20.23 -23.83 5.98
N THR A 495 20.52 -23.91 7.26
CA THR A 495 20.51 -22.74 8.14
C THR A 495 21.75 -21.88 7.90
N LEU A 496 21.56 -20.56 7.92
CA LEU A 496 22.64 -19.59 7.93
C LEU A 496 23.04 -19.27 9.37
N GLU A 497 24.33 -19.11 9.62
CA GLU A 497 24.83 -18.72 10.93
C GLU A 497 24.34 -17.31 11.29
N ILE A 498 23.76 -17.18 12.47
CA ILE A 498 23.16 -15.90 12.92
C ILE A 498 24.28 -14.87 13.14
N GLY A 499 24.10 -13.69 12.54
CA GLY A 499 25.05 -12.59 12.66
C GLY A 499 26.36 -12.83 11.90
N LYS A 500 26.41 -13.78 10.95
CA LYS A 500 27.56 -13.97 10.07
C LYS A 500 27.29 -13.50 8.66
N ALA A 501 28.17 -12.63 8.19
CA ALA A 501 28.19 -12.12 6.82
C ALA A 501 28.91 -13.11 5.88
N GLU A 502 28.78 -12.89 4.59
CA GLU A 502 29.45 -13.65 3.55
C GLU A 502 30.43 -12.76 2.79
N LEU A 503 31.70 -13.13 2.80
CA LEU A 503 32.71 -12.49 1.97
C LEU A 503 32.57 -13.01 0.53
N LEU A 504 32.21 -12.12 -0.40
CA LEU A 504 32.01 -12.48 -1.81
C LEU A 504 33.29 -12.35 -2.62
N SER A 505 34.08 -11.33 -2.37
CA SER A 505 35.39 -11.11 -3.00
C SER A 505 36.30 -10.25 -2.12
N PRO A 506 37.63 -10.47 -2.11
CA PRO A 506 38.30 -11.67 -2.64
C PRO A 506 38.05 -12.92 -1.80
N ALA A 507 38.60 -14.07 -2.21
CA ALA A 507 38.26 -15.38 -1.63
C ALA A 507 38.62 -15.56 -0.13
N THR A 508 39.48 -14.75 0.45
CA THR A 508 39.86 -14.85 1.87
C THR A 508 39.81 -13.50 2.56
N LEU A 509 39.59 -13.52 3.88
CA LEU A 509 39.50 -12.31 4.67
C LEU A 509 40.87 -11.59 4.76
N GLU A 510 41.98 -12.31 4.78
CA GLU A 510 43.34 -11.74 4.76
C GLU A 510 43.62 -10.94 3.47
N LEU A 511 43.05 -11.40 2.35
CA LEU A 511 43.14 -10.64 1.10
C LEU A 511 42.19 -9.46 1.10
N ALA A 512 40.98 -9.61 1.69
CA ALA A 512 40.00 -8.55 1.80
C ALA A 512 40.50 -7.37 2.65
N GLU A 513 41.21 -7.64 3.75
CA GLU A 513 41.80 -6.64 4.62
C GLU A 513 42.88 -5.77 3.93
N ARG A 514 43.44 -6.25 2.82
CA ARG A 514 44.46 -5.56 2.04
C ARG A 514 43.93 -4.77 0.85
N GLN A 515 42.61 -4.82 0.64
CA GLN A 515 42.00 -4.05 -0.45
C GLN A 515 42.00 -2.55 -0.11
N GLU A 516 41.91 -1.70 -1.13
CA GLU A 516 41.87 -0.25 -0.96
C GLU A 516 40.58 0.24 -0.32
N CYS A 517 39.49 -0.53 -0.46
CA CYS A 517 38.18 -0.24 0.10
C CYS A 517 37.40 -1.54 0.33
N ALA A 518 36.45 -1.54 1.27
CA ALA A 518 35.47 -2.63 1.39
C ALA A 518 34.04 -2.11 1.29
N ILE A 519 33.22 -2.78 0.47
CA ILE A 519 31.78 -2.52 0.34
C ILE A 519 31.03 -3.55 1.19
N LEU A 520 30.30 -3.05 2.18
CA LEU A 520 29.38 -3.83 3.00
C LEU A 520 27.97 -3.63 2.44
N ALA A 521 27.48 -4.58 1.66
CA ALA A 521 26.19 -4.49 0.98
C ALA A 521 25.10 -5.27 1.72
N PHE A 522 23.89 -4.72 1.80
CA PHE A 522 22.76 -5.31 2.50
C PHE A 522 21.58 -5.57 1.57
N GLY A 523 21.18 -6.84 1.45
CA GLY A 523 20.04 -7.26 0.66
C GLY A 523 20.20 -7.02 -0.84
N SER A 524 19.21 -6.43 -1.48
CA SER A 524 19.18 -6.22 -2.96
C SER A 524 20.30 -5.35 -3.51
N THR A 525 21.12 -4.72 -2.66
CA THR A 525 22.26 -3.88 -3.07
C THR A 525 23.54 -4.68 -3.28
N VAL A 526 23.55 -5.96 -2.99
CA VAL A 526 24.72 -6.84 -3.18
C VAL A 526 25.08 -6.96 -4.67
N ALA A 527 24.14 -7.30 -5.52
CA ALA A 527 24.41 -7.47 -6.95
C ALA A 527 24.99 -6.21 -7.63
N PRO A 528 24.47 -4.98 -7.44
CA PRO A 528 25.12 -3.78 -7.98
C PRO A 528 26.50 -3.53 -7.36
N SER A 529 26.79 -3.99 -6.13
CA SER A 529 28.11 -3.86 -5.50
C SER A 529 29.15 -4.77 -6.14
N GLU A 530 28.77 -6.00 -6.49
CA GLU A 530 29.66 -6.91 -7.23
C GLU A 530 30.01 -6.38 -8.63
N VAL A 531 29.01 -5.80 -9.33
CA VAL A 531 29.25 -5.14 -10.62
C VAL A 531 30.21 -3.97 -10.47
N ALA A 532 30.00 -3.10 -9.46
CA ALA A 532 30.86 -1.96 -9.21
C ALA A 532 32.30 -2.38 -8.89
N ALA A 533 32.50 -3.38 -8.04
CA ALA A 533 33.82 -3.88 -7.69
C ALA A 533 34.56 -4.48 -8.89
N LYS A 534 33.87 -5.23 -9.74
CA LYS A 534 34.45 -5.78 -10.98
C LYS A 534 34.91 -4.67 -11.94
N GLU A 535 34.09 -3.66 -12.17
CA GLU A 535 34.43 -2.53 -13.05
C GLU A 535 35.54 -1.66 -12.46
N LEU A 536 35.61 -1.48 -11.13
CA LEU A 536 36.71 -0.79 -10.45
C LEU A 536 38.04 -1.56 -10.54
N ALA A 537 37.99 -2.90 -10.50
CA ALA A 537 39.18 -3.73 -10.67
C ALA A 537 39.80 -3.56 -12.09
N GLU A 538 38.96 -3.36 -13.13
CA GLU A 538 39.43 -3.02 -14.48
C GLU A 538 40.15 -1.66 -14.54
N GLU A 539 39.85 -0.77 -13.60
CA GLU A 539 40.49 0.53 -13.42
C GLU A 539 41.72 0.48 -12.50
N GLY A 540 42.03 -0.69 -11.95
CA GLY A 540 43.17 -0.89 -11.03
C GLY A 540 42.86 -0.57 -9.56
N ILE A 541 41.59 -0.34 -9.21
CA ILE A 541 41.12 -0.10 -7.82
C ILE A 541 40.62 -1.42 -7.23
N SER A 542 41.25 -1.85 -6.14
CA SER A 542 40.92 -3.11 -5.48
C SER A 542 39.87 -2.94 -4.39
N VAL A 543 38.78 -3.74 -4.46
CA VAL A 543 37.64 -3.60 -3.56
C VAL A 543 37.18 -4.96 -3.02
N ALA A 544 37.02 -5.06 -1.71
CA ALA A 544 36.35 -6.20 -1.08
C ALA A 544 34.84 -6.00 -1.12
N VAL A 545 34.07 -7.07 -1.39
CA VAL A 545 32.62 -7.07 -1.37
C VAL A 545 32.11 -8.07 -0.35
N VAL A 546 31.23 -7.61 0.53
CA VAL A 546 30.60 -8.41 1.59
C VAL A 546 29.08 -8.34 1.46
N ASN A 547 28.43 -9.49 1.42
CA ASN A 547 27.02 -9.64 1.69
C ASN A 547 26.79 -9.64 3.20
N ALA A 548 26.29 -8.55 3.74
CA ALA A 548 26.16 -8.38 5.19
C ALA A 548 25.12 -9.35 5.82
N ARG A 549 24.12 -9.80 5.08
CA ARG A 549 23.02 -10.68 5.50
C ARG A 549 22.18 -10.15 6.66
N TRP A 550 22.83 -9.65 7.72
CA TRP A 550 22.22 -9.24 8.98
C TRP A 550 22.48 -7.77 9.29
N ALA A 551 21.42 -7.02 9.49
CA ALA A 551 21.52 -5.69 10.08
C ALA A 551 21.50 -5.76 11.62
N LYS A 552 20.99 -6.88 12.18
CA LYS A 552 21.01 -7.20 13.62
C LYS A 552 20.85 -8.71 13.83
N PRO A 553 21.80 -9.39 14.53
CA PRO A 553 23.09 -8.84 14.93
C PRO A 553 24.05 -8.66 13.74
N LEU A 554 24.97 -7.71 13.83
CA LEU A 554 26.05 -7.55 12.85
C LEU A 554 27.12 -8.63 13.00
N ASP A 555 27.84 -8.97 11.92
CA ASP A 555 29.11 -9.66 12.01
C ASP A 555 30.20 -8.66 12.47
N GLU A 556 30.26 -8.45 13.79
CA GLU A 556 31.16 -7.49 14.40
C GLU A 556 32.63 -7.78 14.06
N GLU A 557 33.03 -9.08 14.09
CA GLU A 557 34.39 -9.50 13.83
C GLU A 557 34.84 -9.11 12.41
N LEU A 558 34.04 -9.48 11.41
CA LEU A 558 34.33 -9.18 10.00
C LEU A 558 34.37 -7.67 9.74
N VAL A 559 33.39 -6.92 10.25
CA VAL A 559 33.34 -5.47 10.07
C VAL A 559 34.57 -4.79 10.71
N ILE A 560 34.94 -5.19 11.92
CA ILE A 560 36.12 -4.62 12.63
C ILE A 560 37.41 -4.94 11.88
N ARG A 561 37.60 -6.16 11.40
CA ARG A 561 38.78 -6.57 10.65
C ARG A 561 38.91 -5.78 9.35
N LEU A 562 37.84 -5.64 8.59
CA LEU A 562 37.83 -4.86 7.36
C LEU A 562 38.08 -3.36 7.63
N ALA A 563 37.47 -2.79 8.67
CA ALA A 563 37.70 -1.40 9.06
C ALA A 563 39.14 -1.10 9.37
N LYS A 564 39.82 -2.00 10.11
CA LYS A 564 41.24 -1.87 10.47
C LYS A 564 42.18 -2.12 9.29
N GLY A 565 41.82 -3.05 8.40
CA GLY A 565 42.64 -3.44 7.26
C GLY A 565 42.59 -2.42 6.13
N THR A 566 41.40 -2.20 5.57
CA THR A 566 41.17 -1.32 4.41
C THR A 566 41.19 0.16 4.78
N ARG A 567 40.80 0.51 6.02
CA ARG A 567 40.57 1.88 6.52
C ARG A 567 39.54 2.69 5.74
N ARG A 568 38.83 2.07 4.79
CA ARG A 568 37.77 2.67 3.98
C ARG A 568 36.64 1.69 3.85
N LEU A 569 35.48 2.08 4.36
CA LEU A 569 34.26 1.28 4.26
C LEU A 569 33.18 2.05 3.50
N VAL A 570 32.49 1.38 2.59
CA VAL A 570 31.24 1.85 2.01
C VAL A 570 30.15 0.90 2.48
N THR A 571 29.14 1.41 3.17
CA THR A 571 27.91 0.64 3.43
C THR A 571 26.84 1.00 2.42
N ILE A 572 26.09 0.04 1.91
CA ILE A 572 25.00 0.30 0.99
C ILE A 572 23.74 -0.49 1.34
N GLU A 573 22.61 0.20 1.33
CA GLU A 573 21.29 -0.36 1.67
C GLU A 573 20.15 0.33 0.89
N ASP A 574 19.11 -0.40 0.51
CA ASP A 574 17.91 0.17 -0.10
C ASP A 574 16.90 0.62 0.98
N HIS A 575 17.35 1.49 1.85
CA HIS A 575 16.67 2.00 3.03
C HIS A 575 17.14 3.43 3.30
N VAL A 576 16.43 4.20 4.14
CA VAL A 576 16.93 5.51 4.60
C VAL A 576 18.23 5.33 5.39
N MET A 577 19.19 6.22 5.17
CA MET A 577 20.50 6.18 5.87
C MET A 577 20.33 6.28 7.39
N ALA A 578 19.36 7.10 7.84
CA ALA A 578 19.11 7.30 9.26
C ALA A 578 18.55 6.02 9.92
N GLY A 579 19.27 5.50 10.92
CA GLY A 579 18.89 4.31 11.66
C GLY A 579 18.97 2.99 10.89
N GLY A 580 19.46 2.98 9.65
CA GLY A 580 19.58 1.80 8.80
C GLY A 580 20.80 0.93 9.13
N PHE A 581 21.20 0.10 8.16
CA PHE A 581 22.37 -0.79 8.26
C PHE A 581 23.67 -0.02 8.40
N GLY A 582 23.86 1.04 7.58
CA GLY A 582 25.05 1.89 7.69
C GLY A 582 25.19 2.57 9.06
N SER A 583 24.06 3.01 9.64
CA SER A 583 24.04 3.52 11.02
C SER A 583 24.48 2.45 12.04
N ALA A 584 24.06 1.20 11.86
CA ALA A 584 24.49 0.10 12.75
C ALA A 584 25.99 -0.15 12.68
N VAL A 585 26.59 -0.04 11.49
CA VAL A 585 28.05 -0.15 11.32
C VAL A 585 28.77 1.00 12.02
N LEU A 586 28.32 2.25 11.86
CA LEU A 586 28.89 3.41 12.56
C LEU A 586 28.79 3.28 14.08
N GLU A 587 27.63 2.86 14.61
CA GLU A 587 27.44 2.59 16.04
C GLU A 587 28.38 1.50 16.58
N LEU A 588 28.64 0.45 15.77
CA LEU A 588 29.60 -0.59 16.11
C LEU A 588 31.02 -0.04 16.22
N LEU A 589 31.46 0.72 15.21
CA LEU A 589 32.82 1.28 15.17
C LEU A 589 33.07 2.23 16.34
N GLU A 590 32.11 3.09 16.66
CA GLU A 590 32.18 3.99 17.83
C GLU A 590 32.25 3.20 19.14
N ARG A 591 31.37 2.21 19.34
CA ARG A 591 31.35 1.35 20.53
C ARG A 591 32.63 0.55 20.73
N ARG A 592 33.42 0.33 19.66
CA ARG A 592 34.70 -0.41 19.66
C ARG A 592 35.92 0.48 19.61
N ASP A 593 35.74 1.81 19.77
CA ASP A 593 36.84 2.82 19.71
C ASP A 593 37.64 2.76 18.40
N ILE A 594 36.97 2.51 17.26
CA ILE A 594 37.60 2.44 15.94
C ILE A 594 37.30 3.74 15.17
N HIS A 595 38.22 4.73 15.28
CA HIS A 595 38.03 6.06 14.71
C HIS A 595 38.92 6.32 13.48
N ASN A 596 39.91 5.45 13.21
CA ASN A 596 40.84 5.62 12.08
C ASN A 596 40.36 4.85 10.84
N VAL A 597 39.11 5.10 10.46
CA VAL A 597 38.46 4.51 9.30
C VAL A 597 37.54 5.56 8.66
N ASP A 598 37.63 5.70 7.34
CA ASP A 598 36.71 6.53 6.57
C ASP A 598 35.50 5.70 6.18
N VAL A 599 34.28 6.16 6.53
CA VAL A 599 33.03 5.43 6.26
C VAL A 599 32.10 6.29 5.44
N LYS A 600 31.67 5.77 4.29
CA LYS A 600 30.60 6.35 3.48
C LYS A 600 29.36 5.49 3.57
N VAL A 601 28.27 6.10 4.02
CA VAL A 601 26.95 5.45 4.06
C VAL A 601 26.18 5.81 2.78
N VAL A 602 25.80 4.80 2.00
CA VAL A 602 25.01 4.93 0.78
C VAL A 602 23.61 4.33 1.04
N GLY A 603 22.60 5.14 0.84
CA GLY A 603 21.20 4.76 1.09
C GLY A 603 20.27 5.89 0.65
N CYS A 604 18.98 5.70 0.88
CA CYS A 604 18.00 6.72 0.58
C CYS A 604 18.20 7.97 1.46
N PRO A 605 18.16 9.17 0.88
CA PRO A 605 18.34 10.41 1.63
C PRO A 605 17.16 10.69 2.57
N ASP A 606 17.33 11.67 3.46
CA ASP A 606 16.28 12.17 4.36
C ASP A 606 15.22 13.00 3.59
N LYS A 607 14.49 12.31 2.72
CA LYS A 607 13.32 12.83 1.99
C LYS A 607 12.39 11.69 1.56
N LEU A 608 11.11 12.00 1.36
CA LEU A 608 10.16 11.05 0.79
C LEU A 608 10.50 10.80 -0.68
N ILE A 609 10.71 9.53 -1.03
CA ILE A 609 11.05 9.11 -2.39
C ILE A 609 9.81 9.15 -3.27
N GLU A 610 9.91 9.78 -4.44
CA GLU A 610 8.81 9.95 -5.38
C GLU A 610 8.41 8.61 -6.04
N HIS A 611 7.33 8.66 -6.82
CA HIS A 611 6.91 7.54 -7.65
C HIS A 611 7.70 7.52 -8.99
N GLY A 612 7.91 6.33 -9.52
CA GLY A 612 8.59 6.12 -10.79
C GLY A 612 9.11 4.70 -10.96
N ALA A 613 9.68 4.38 -12.12
CA ALA A 613 10.29 3.08 -12.33
C ALA A 613 11.45 2.85 -11.32
N PRO A 614 11.56 1.65 -10.69
CA PRO A 614 12.60 1.37 -9.71
C PRO A 614 14.02 1.64 -10.20
N SER A 615 14.31 1.38 -11.48
CA SER A 615 15.64 1.64 -12.08
C SER A 615 15.99 3.12 -12.09
N ILE A 616 15.01 3.99 -12.43
CA ILE A 616 15.21 5.46 -12.43
C ILE A 616 15.44 5.94 -10.99
N LEU A 617 14.63 5.47 -10.04
CA LEU A 617 14.73 5.89 -8.65
C LEU A 617 16.04 5.41 -8.00
N LYS A 618 16.46 4.16 -8.25
CA LYS A 618 17.73 3.64 -7.73
C LYS A 618 18.93 4.42 -8.27
N GLU A 619 18.94 4.77 -9.55
CA GLU A 619 19.98 5.64 -10.13
C GLU A 619 19.96 7.03 -9.49
N LEU A 620 18.80 7.67 -9.41
CA LEU A 620 18.63 9.02 -8.85
C LEU A 620 19.08 9.12 -7.38
N TYR A 621 18.86 8.06 -6.60
CA TYR A 621 19.17 8.02 -5.18
C TYR A 621 20.46 7.29 -4.84
N GLY A 622 21.30 7.02 -5.85
CA GLY A 622 22.65 6.52 -5.65
C GLY A 622 22.77 5.04 -5.28
N LEU A 623 21.73 4.24 -5.56
CA LEU A 623 21.73 2.79 -5.29
C LEU A 623 22.15 1.95 -6.51
N SER A 624 22.86 2.55 -7.45
CA SER A 624 23.37 1.91 -8.66
C SER A 624 24.85 1.59 -8.57
N SER A 625 25.32 0.66 -9.42
CA SER A 625 26.75 0.35 -9.54
C SER A 625 27.57 1.56 -10.00
N SER A 626 27.01 2.42 -10.87
CA SER A 626 27.69 3.61 -11.36
C SER A 626 28.00 4.60 -10.22
N HIS A 627 27.01 4.86 -9.37
CA HIS A 627 27.22 5.74 -8.21
C HIS A 627 28.20 5.16 -7.18
N LEU A 628 28.11 3.85 -6.91
CA LEU A 628 29.06 3.17 -6.02
C LEU A 628 30.51 3.31 -6.49
N LYS A 629 30.77 3.20 -7.80
CA LYS A 629 32.11 3.43 -8.35
C LYS A 629 32.60 4.83 -8.07
N ASP A 630 31.75 5.84 -8.25
CA ASP A 630 32.12 7.23 -8.01
C ASP A 630 32.45 7.47 -6.52
N VAL A 631 31.63 6.90 -5.63
CA VAL A 631 31.90 6.96 -4.17
C VAL A 631 33.24 6.33 -3.81
N VAL A 632 33.52 5.13 -4.31
CA VAL A 632 34.80 4.43 -4.03
C VAL A 632 35.97 5.20 -4.63
N ARG A 633 35.88 5.67 -5.88
CA ARG A 633 36.92 6.49 -6.52
C ARG A 633 37.24 7.76 -5.72
N GLU A 634 36.21 8.45 -5.23
CA GLU A 634 36.38 9.63 -4.40
C GLU A 634 37.15 9.30 -3.10
N MET A 635 36.74 8.22 -2.42
CA MET A 635 37.38 7.78 -1.17
C MET A 635 38.86 7.37 -1.36
N VAL A 636 39.16 6.66 -2.44
CA VAL A 636 40.53 6.22 -2.74
C VAL A 636 41.42 7.40 -3.13
N ARG A 637 40.91 8.41 -3.86
CA ARG A 637 41.65 9.59 -4.30
C ARG A 637 41.85 10.65 -3.22
N SER A 638 41.03 10.70 -2.18
CA SER A 638 41.09 11.77 -1.17
C SER A 638 42.37 11.78 -0.33
N GLU A 639 43.04 10.66 -0.14
CA GLU A 639 44.33 10.59 0.57
C GLU A 639 45.54 11.07 -0.24
N SER A 640 45.47 11.08 -1.57
CA SER A 640 46.57 11.61 -2.39
C SER A 640 46.78 13.12 -2.26
N LYS A 641 45.82 13.85 -1.68
CA LYS A 641 45.90 15.31 -1.45
C LYS A 641 46.31 15.71 -0.03
N GLY A 642 46.33 14.77 0.92
CA GLY A 642 46.61 15.07 2.34
C GLY A 642 48.08 15.07 2.75
N TYR A 643 49.00 14.60 1.93
CA TYR A 643 50.42 14.47 2.25
C TYR A 643 51.36 15.47 1.54
N GLU A 644 50.86 16.36 0.69
CA GLU A 644 51.66 17.38 -0.01
C GLU A 644 51.81 18.73 0.73
N LEU A 645 51.34 18.88 1.96
CA LEU A 645 51.40 20.13 2.71
C LEU A 645 52.21 20.03 4.02
N ALA A 646 53.24 19.20 4.05
CA ALA A 646 54.22 19.19 5.15
C ALA A 646 55.65 19.04 4.63
N HIS A 647 56.11 20.02 3.86
CA HIS A 647 57.55 20.32 3.72
C HIS A 647 57.79 21.83 3.56
#